data_e9af81299b25e2a40e765716bcc75f08
#
_entry.id   e9af81299b25e2a40e765716bcc75f08
#
_cell.length_a   1.000
_cell.length_b   1.000
_cell.length_c   1.000
_cell.angle_alpha   90.00
_cell.angle_beta   90.00
_cell.angle_gamma   90.00
#
_symmetry.space_group_name_H-M   'P 1'
#
loop_
_entity.id
_entity.type
_entity.pdbx_description
1 polymer ?
#
loop_
_entity_poly.entity_id
_entity_poly.type
_entity_poly.pdbx_seq_one_letter_code
_entity_poly.pdbx_strand_id
1 'polypeptide(L)'
;MPINADKTHLWKADVERSIDFYNDWFIRFAPETYRAQRGITTSVVLDAFTKTANLTQIVPAVLQSSPGLLPILRMVTAPPLARDRLMGLAYVGKSMINAMEGKEDSSPRLPKRMSSIDIQENLEKLCNVLGELVDCDLIPWIASGKKPSKQEIDRAATVIADRMCGASSDPIIRNAQERRQLATLKSWLIKNGYQEISTEAARDPRAMPAGTFTFRLSLPAGKRNTAVKIPIDCVVKPLISKEGDMPLLIEAKSAGDATNTNKRRKEEAQKFRQLKEKYGRSTQFMLYLCGYFEPGYLGYEAAEGIDWVWEHRTSDFSKLLVAGYKKKIQSVKEDPQIYTAAESQPQEDLRAVAQERADSLKSAEERNKLGQFSTPLPLACQIVSHALRFQPADLPLTFLEPSIGSGVFFSALLRSTGAGRILTAVGCEIDEAYGDIAKSTWTPLGLQLVHCDFLDFADDPGNFGKFNLLCTNPPYVRHHHLQPDLKIRLQSLIAKRLGLEPSGLSGLYVYFILIADALLAEGAVASWLLPAEFLYVNYGKVLRNYLTSKVTLLAIHHFNPDEVQFDDALVSSCIVTYRKSAPSDEVSCEMSFGGDFLDAKEIKSVPLLQLHRLSKWTMPHFSPTVSHSDDLRLKDMISVRRGVATGANDYFLIDEETVVKYEIPSIYLKSILPSPRFIHDAVIEANPDGTPIVAESRYLLDCSASPNEVRRLHPGLWKYLEEGVAKGLPDRYLCASREVWYFQEKREPALFLASYMGRSSGSHSCPIRFFANFSKAIVTNVFLNLYPNRELEEALGGNRARILEFINSLNTIPRDCVLQAGRAYGGGLHKIEPKELLEVRMATVPSWLEPAIKRQLILI
;
A
#
# COMPACT_ATOMS: atom_id res chain seq x y z
N MET A 1 -15.55 8.86 -36.64
CA MET A 1 -16.05 10.01 -35.86
C MET A 1 -15.03 10.32 -34.76
N PRO A 2 -14.87 11.58 -34.38
CA PRO A 2 -14.03 11.92 -33.23
C PRO A 2 -14.56 11.25 -31.97
N ILE A 3 -13.67 10.97 -31.01
CA ILE A 3 -14.04 10.35 -29.74
C ILE A 3 -14.51 11.43 -28.75
N ASN A 4 -13.74 12.50 -28.58
CA ASN A 4 -14.02 13.56 -27.64
C ASN A 4 -13.94 14.97 -28.25
N ALA A 5 -13.26 15.14 -29.39
CA ALA A 5 -13.06 16.45 -30.02
C ALA A 5 -14.38 17.14 -30.43
N ASP A 6 -15.45 16.40 -30.73
CA ASP A 6 -16.77 16.93 -31.09
C ASP A 6 -17.73 17.11 -29.88
N LYS A 7 -17.32 16.72 -28.66
CA LYS A 7 -18.17 16.75 -27.45
C LYS A 7 -17.88 17.96 -26.57
N THR A 8 -17.94 19.15 -27.14
CA THR A 8 -17.61 20.41 -26.45
C THR A 8 -18.35 20.61 -25.13
N HIS A 9 -19.58 20.09 -25.01
CA HIS A 9 -20.40 20.18 -23.81
C HIS A 9 -19.88 19.35 -22.63
N LEU A 10 -19.02 18.35 -22.87
CA LEU A 10 -18.41 17.52 -21.82
C LEU A 10 -17.01 18.01 -21.42
N TRP A 11 -16.36 18.85 -22.22
CA TRP A 11 -14.95 19.21 -21.99
C TRP A 11 -14.69 19.76 -20.59
N LYS A 12 -15.54 20.68 -20.10
CA LYS A 12 -15.35 21.27 -18.77
C LYS A 12 -15.40 20.23 -17.65
N ALA A 13 -16.41 19.36 -17.67
CA ALA A 13 -16.56 18.31 -16.67
C ALA A 13 -15.43 17.26 -16.74
N ASP A 14 -14.99 16.91 -17.95
CA ASP A 14 -13.87 15.98 -18.16
C ASP A 14 -12.54 16.58 -17.68
N VAL A 15 -12.32 17.88 -17.87
CA VAL A 15 -11.14 18.60 -17.37
C VAL A 15 -11.12 18.60 -15.85
N GLU A 16 -12.23 18.94 -15.20
CA GLU A 16 -12.36 18.92 -13.73
C GLU A 16 -12.01 17.52 -13.18
N ARG A 17 -12.61 16.46 -13.72
CA ARG A 17 -12.31 15.08 -13.35
C ARG A 17 -10.85 14.67 -13.57
N SER A 18 -10.25 15.14 -14.68
CA SER A 18 -8.87 14.85 -15.00
C SER A 18 -7.90 15.53 -14.02
N ILE A 19 -8.25 16.74 -13.58
CA ILE A 19 -7.51 17.48 -12.55
C ILE A 19 -7.57 16.74 -11.21
N ASP A 20 -8.77 16.34 -10.77
CA ASP A 20 -8.95 15.60 -9.52
C ASP A 20 -8.19 14.28 -9.56
N PHE A 21 -8.29 13.53 -10.65
CA PHE A 21 -7.57 12.28 -10.84
C PHE A 21 -6.04 12.44 -10.79
N TYR A 22 -5.51 13.55 -11.37
CA TYR A 22 -4.10 13.90 -11.28
C TYR A 22 -3.70 14.27 -9.86
N ASN A 23 -4.47 15.16 -9.20
CA ASN A 23 -4.16 15.69 -7.89
C ASN A 23 -4.17 14.59 -6.82
N ASP A 24 -5.12 13.68 -6.86
CA ASP A 24 -5.20 12.52 -5.97
C ASP A 24 -3.93 11.66 -6.06
N TRP A 25 -3.48 11.39 -7.27
CA TRP A 25 -2.23 10.65 -7.46
C TRP A 25 -1.02 11.46 -6.96
N PHE A 26 -0.95 12.75 -7.31
CA PHE A 26 0.18 13.62 -6.95
C PHE A 26 0.33 13.75 -5.45
N ILE A 27 -0.75 14.00 -4.72
CA ILE A 27 -0.73 14.15 -3.25
C ILE A 27 -0.26 12.86 -2.56
N ARG A 28 -0.64 11.72 -3.07
CA ARG A 28 -0.24 10.42 -2.50
C ARG A 28 1.19 10.04 -2.85
N PHE A 29 1.63 10.29 -4.06
CA PHE A 29 2.89 9.78 -4.62
C PHE A 29 4.08 10.76 -4.50
N ALA A 30 3.88 12.03 -4.83
CA ALA A 30 4.98 12.98 -4.96
C ALA A 30 5.73 13.25 -3.64
N PRO A 31 5.06 13.42 -2.47
CA PRO A 31 5.76 13.70 -1.21
C PRO A 31 6.66 12.55 -0.75
N GLU A 32 6.24 11.31 -0.94
CA GLU A 32 7.03 10.13 -0.54
C GLU A 32 8.22 9.94 -1.49
N THR A 33 7.99 10.03 -2.78
CA THR A 33 9.03 9.96 -3.81
C THR A 33 10.08 11.06 -3.64
N TYR A 34 9.65 12.30 -3.36
CA TYR A 34 10.56 13.42 -3.12
C TYR A 34 11.42 13.19 -1.88
N ARG A 35 10.83 12.74 -0.76
CA ARG A 35 11.57 12.45 0.48
C ARG A 35 12.57 11.30 0.30
N ALA A 36 12.17 10.23 -0.39
CA ALA A 36 13.06 9.11 -0.69
C ALA A 36 14.25 9.55 -1.55
N GLN A 37 13.99 10.31 -2.61
CA GLN A 37 15.05 10.85 -3.47
C GLN A 37 15.97 11.80 -2.72
N ARG A 38 15.43 12.67 -1.86
CA ARG A 38 16.24 13.56 -1.03
C ARG A 38 17.12 12.77 -0.06
N GLY A 39 16.63 11.68 0.52
CA GLY A 39 17.44 10.81 1.38
C GLY A 39 18.63 10.19 0.64
N ILE A 40 18.39 9.65 -0.56
CA ILE A 40 19.45 9.11 -1.42
C ILE A 40 20.46 10.22 -1.78
N THR A 41 19.99 11.37 -2.20
CA THR A 41 20.83 12.51 -2.59
C THR A 41 21.64 13.04 -1.40
N THR A 42 21.07 13.07 -0.18
CA THR A 42 21.78 13.46 1.04
C THR A 42 22.99 12.53 1.30
N SER A 43 22.83 11.23 1.09
CA SER A 43 23.94 10.29 1.24
C SER A 43 25.06 10.55 0.23
N VAL A 44 24.72 10.92 -1.01
CA VAL A 44 25.68 11.29 -2.06
C VAL A 44 26.41 12.61 -1.71
N VAL A 45 25.70 13.58 -1.14
CA VAL A 45 26.30 14.84 -0.67
C VAL A 45 27.24 14.62 0.52
N LEU A 46 26.91 13.74 1.45
CA LEU A 46 27.79 13.37 2.58
C LEU A 46 29.08 12.68 2.10
N ASP A 47 29.02 11.84 1.08
CA ASP A 47 30.20 11.27 0.43
C ASP A 47 31.06 12.38 -0.22
N ALA A 48 30.43 13.36 -0.86
CA ALA A 48 31.14 14.53 -1.39
C ALA A 48 31.82 15.37 -0.28
N PHE A 49 31.19 15.54 0.86
CA PHE A 49 31.79 16.20 2.02
C PHE A 49 33.04 15.46 2.51
N THR A 50 32.98 14.14 2.54
CA THR A 50 34.16 13.32 2.90
C THR A 50 35.32 13.52 1.92
N LYS A 51 35.06 13.52 0.61
CA LYS A 51 36.04 13.69 -0.47
C LYS A 51 36.65 15.08 -0.54
N THR A 52 35.91 16.10 -0.06
CA THR A 52 36.35 17.50 -0.07
C THR A 52 36.79 18.02 1.30
N ALA A 53 37.07 17.14 2.27
CA ALA A 53 37.33 17.48 3.66
C ALA A 53 36.30 18.47 4.23
N ASN A 54 35.04 18.14 4.13
CA ASN A 54 33.88 18.98 4.47
C ASN A 54 33.85 20.32 3.70
N LEU A 55 34.11 20.26 2.38
CA LEU A 55 34.14 21.41 1.47
C LEU A 55 35.27 22.43 1.73
N THR A 56 36.23 22.13 2.60
CA THR A 56 37.40 22.99 2.81
C THR A 56 38.47 22.81 1.71
N GLN A 57 38.37 21.74 0.91
CA GLN A 57 39.29 21.43 -0.18
C GLN A 57 38.59 21.40 -1.54
N ILE A 58 38.19 22.56 -2.04
CA ILE A 58 37.69 22.72 -3.40
C ILE A 58 38.87 23.07 -4.30
N VAL A 59 39.68 22.04 -4.64
CA VAL A 59 40.90 22.18 -5.40
C VAL A 59 40.94 21.32 -6.66
N PRO A 60 41.69 21.69 -7.71
CA PRO A 60 41.77 20.96 -8.99
C PRO A 60 42.00 19.45 -8.83
N ALA A 61 42.88 19.05 -7.93
CA ALA A 61 43.23 17.64 -7.68
C ALA A 61 42.00 16.80 -7.24
N VAL A 62 41.10 17.36 -6.43
CA VAL A 62 39.89 16.70 -5.97
C VAL A 62 38.88 16.53 -7.12
N LEU A 63 38.71 17.57 -7.95
CA LEU A 63 37.82 17.49 -9.13
C LEU A 63 38.44 16.60 -10.23
N GLN A 64 39.74 16.52 -10.31
CA GLN A 64 40.42 15.63 -11.25
C GLN A 64 40.22 14.16 -10.88
N SER A 65 40.30 13.82 -9.59
CA SER A 65 40.09 12.47 -9.08
C SER A 65 38.60 12.08 -9.06
N SER A 66 37.70 13.04 -8.87
CA SER A 66 36.26 12.84 -8.70
C SER A 66 35.43 13.89 -9.46
N PRO A 67 35.40 13.84 -10.81
CA PRO A 67 34.69 14.83 -11.61
C PRO A 67 33.21 14.95 -11.30
N GLY A 68 32.58 13.86 -10.85
CA GLY A 68 31.15 13.80 -10.47
C GLY A 68 30.77 14.64 -9.23
N LEU A 69 31.71 15.29 -8.57
CA LEU A 69 31.44 16.24 -7.49
C LEU A 69 30.91 17.58 -8.01
N LEU A 70 31.14 17.91 -9.27
CA LEU A 70 30.77 19.20 -9.85
C LEU A 70 29.31 19.58 -9.69
N PRO A 71 28.31 18.70 -9.92
CA PRO A 71 26.91 19.00 -9.68
C PRO A 71 26.60 19.42 -8.25
N ILE A 72 27.25 18.76 -7.27
CA ILE A 72 27.08 19.04 -5.84
C ILE A 72 27.70 20.40 -5.51
N LEU A 73 28.93 20.66 -5.95
CA LEU A 73 29.63 21.92 -5.69
C LEU A 73 28.90 23.13 -6.26
N ARG A 74 28.21 23.00 -7.39
CA ARG A 74 27.35 24.06 -7.93
C ARG A 74 26.17 24.41 -7.01
N MET A 75 25.65 23.43 -6.24
CA MET A 75 24.55 23.64 -5.32
C MET A 75 25.01 24.19 -3.96
N VAL A 76 26.30 24.20 -3.71
CA VAL A 76 26.94 24.78 -2.51
C VAL A 76 27.10 26.29 -2.63
N THR A 77 26.94 26.86 -3.80
CA THR A 77 27.14 28.32 -4.03
C THR A 77 25.89 29.15 -3.69
N ALA A 78 26.10 30.43 -3.44
CA ALA A 78 25.06 31.44 -3.27
C ALA A 78 25.14 32.50 -4.39
N PRO A 79 24.18 32.54 -5.34
CA PRO A 79 23.09 31.59 -5.54
C PRO A 79 23.56 30.25 -6.12
N PRO A 80 22.77 29.15 -6.00
CA PRO A 80 23.09 27.87 -6.65
C PRO A 80 23.24 28.06 -8.16
N LEU A 81 24.35 27.56 -8.72
CA LEU A 81 24.74 27.82 -10.11
C LEU A 81 24.09 26.82 -11.08
N ALA A 82 23.34 27.31 -12.05
CA ALA A 82 23.00 26.57 -13.24
C ALA A 82 24.27 26.20 -14.04
N ARG A 83 24.22 25.07 -14.78
CA ARG A 83 25.33 24.57 -15.60
C ARG A 83 25.88 25.63 -16.56
N ASP A 84 24.99 26.26 -17.32
CA ASP A 84 25.36 27.27 -18.31
C ASP A 84 25.92 28.56 -17.66
N ARG A 85 25.46 28.88 -16.45
CA ARG A 85 25.99 30.01 -15.69
C ARG A 85 27.41 29.77 -15.20
N LEU A 86 27.71 28.57 -14.67
CA LEU A 86 29.06 28.20 -14.29
C LEU A 86 30.01 28.22 -15.51
N MET A 87 29.56 27.69 -16.66
CA MET A 87 30.35 27.75 -17.91
C MET A 87 30.70 29.20 -18.29
N GLY A 88 29.76 30.12 -18.21
CA GLY A 88 29.99 31.51 -18.52
C GLY A 88 30.93 32.21 -17.52
N LEU A 89 30.78 31.95 -16.23
CA LEU A 89 31.62 32.57 -15.19
C LEU A 89 33.07 32.06 -15.21
N ALA A 90 33.25 30.77 -15.44
CA ALA A 90 34.55 30.13 -15.45
C ALA A 90 35.23 30.19 -16.84
N TYR A 91 34.56 30.66 -17.88
CA TYR A 91 35.04 30.59 -19.30
C TYR A 91 35.45 29.18 -19.73
N VAL A 92 34.73 28.17 -19.29
CA VAL A 92 35.00 26.76 -19.56
C VAL A 92 34.02 26.22 -20.60
N GLY A 93 34.53 25.44 -21.55
CA GLY A 93 33.74 24.90 -22.63
C GLY A 93 32.69 23.87 -22.21
N LYS A 94 31.56 23.80 -22.93
CA LYS A 94 30.45 22.87 -22.66
C LYS A 94 30.85 21.39 -22.62
N SER A 95 31.87 21.00 -23.40
CA SER A 95 32.40 19.63 -23.43
C SER A 95 33.01 19.20 -22.09
N MET A 96 33.68 20.13 -21.39
CA MET A 96 34.28 19.87 -20.07
C MET A 96 33.18 19.60 -19.03
N ILE A 97 32.23 20.51 -18.87
CA ILE A 97 31.15 20.40 -17.89
C ILE A 97 30.30 19.16 -18.14
N ASN A 98 29.92 18.92 -19.41
CA ASN A 98 29.11 17.74 -19.76
C ASN A 98 29.83 16.41 -19.50
N ALA A 99 31.15 16.36 -19.68
CA ALA A 99 31.91 15.16 -19.36
C ALA A 99 32.02 14.93 -17.84
N MET A 100 32.24 16.01 -17.07
CA MET A 100 32.35 15.93 -15.61
C MET A 100 31.04 15.59 -14.92
N GLU A 101 29.93 16.10 -15.40
CA GLU A 101 28.61 15.80 -14.81
C GLU A 101 27.99 14.48 -15.31
N GLY A 102 28.50 13.94 -16.42
CA GLY A 102 27.92 12.77 -17.09
C GLY A 102 26.65 13.10 -17.89
N LYS A 103 26.18 12.15 -18.67
CA LYS A 103 24.84 12.10 -19.27
C LYS A 103 24.17 10.83 -18.81
N GLU A 104 22.85 10.69 -19.05
CA GLU A 104 22.05 9.52 -18.65
C GLU A 104 22.71 8.17 -18.95
N ASP A 105 23.55 8.07 -19.99
CA ASP A 105 24.23 6.84 -20.41
C ASP A 105 25.77 6.84 -20.19
N SER A 106 26.34 7.83 -19.49
CA SER A 106 27.80 7.90 -19.29
C SER A 106 28.19 8.37 -17.91
N SER A 107 29.06 7.60 -17.27
CA SER A 107 29.64 7.96 -15.96
C SER A 107 30.42 9.29 -16.03
N PRO A 108 30.40 10.11 -14.94
CA PRO A 108 31.22 11.30 -14.81
C PRO A 108 32.72 11.03 -15.06
N ARG A 109 33.34 11.85 -15.89
CA ARG A 109 34.73 11.68 -16.29
C ARG A 109 35.31 12.98 -16.81
N LEU A 110 36.64 13.05 -16.94
CA LEU A 110 37.32 14.14 -17.68
C LEU A 110 37.22 13.94 -19.20
N PRO A 111 37.27 15.01 -20.01
CA PRO A 111 37.24 14.92 -21.50
C PRO A 111 38.44 14.16 -22.04
N LYS A 112 38.24 13.09 -22.80
CA LYS A 112 39.29 12.24 -23.37
C LYS A 112 40.15 12.93 -24.46
N ARG A 113 39.65 14.01 -25.09
CA ARG A 113 40.29 14.70 -26.22
C ARG A 113 40.87 16.08 -25.85
N MET A 114 41.01 16.38 -24.55
CA MET A 114 41.58 17.62 -24.05
C MET A 114 42.96 17.33 -23.49
N SER A 115 43.90 18.26 -23.68
CA SER A 115 45.25 18.08 -23.12
C SER A 115 45.25 18.13 -21.59
N SER A 116 46.26 17.54 -20.93
CA SER A 116 46.32 17.57 -19.46
C SER A 116 46.52 18.99 -18.93
N ILE A 117 47.20 19.85 -19.69
CA ILE A 117 47.40 21.27 -19.34
C ILE A 117 46.03 22.01 -19.41
N ASP A 118 45.30 21.86 -20.51
CA ASP A 118 44.00 22.51 -20.64
C ASP A 118 42.99 22.00 -19.58
N ILE A 119 43.05 20.72 -19.23
CA ILE A 119 42.21 20.16 -18.15
C ILE A 119 42.55 20.85 -16.84
N GLN A 120 43.85 20.97 -16.51
CA GLN A 120 44.30 21.59 -15.25
C GLN A 120 43.88 23.06 -15.17
N GLU A 121 44.10 23.83 -16.22
CA GLU A 121 43.68 25.23 -16.28
C GLU A 121 42.15 25.41 -16.14
N ASN A 122 41.36 24.54 -16.79
CA ASN A 122 39.93 24.61 -16.70
C ASN A 122 39.42 24.20 -15.30
N LEU A 123 40.06 23.22 -14.63
CA LEU A 123 39.75 22.84 -13.25
C LEU A 123 40.05 23.98 -12.27
N GLU A 124 41.19 24.70 -12.46
CA GLU A 124 41.55 25.88 -11.66
C GLU A 124 40.51 26.99 -11.79
N LYS A 125 40.06 27.32 -13.03
CA LYS A 125 38.98 28.30 -13.27
C LYS A 125 37.69 27.90 -12.59
N LEU A 126 37.30 26.62 -12.66
CA LEU A 126 36.10 26.10 -11.98
C LEU A 126 36.22 26.22 -10.48
N CYS A 127 37.39 25.79 -9.88
CA CYS A 127 37.58 25.84 -8.44
C CYS A 127 37.58 27.27 -7.91
N ASN A 128 38.18 28.23 -8.62
CA ASN A 128 38.18 29.64 -8.25
C ASN A 128 36.74 30.19 -8.17
N VAL A 129 35.94 30.02 -9.24
CA VAL A 129 34.54 30.49 -9.26
C VAL A 129 33.71 29.83 -8.17
N LEU A 130 33.88 28.51 -7.97
CA LEU A 130 33.13 27.80 -6.94
C LEU A 130 33.57 28.25 -5.54
N GLY A 131 34.87 28.47 -5.30
CA GLY A 131 35.38 28.93 -4.02
C GLY A 131 34.93 30.36 -3.65
N GLU A 132 34.94 31.28 -4.62
CA GLU A 132 34.44 32.66 -4.43
C GLU A 132 32.95 32.75 -4.11
N LEU A 133 32.14 31.81 -4.62
CA LEU A 133 30.67 31.81 -4.48
C LEU A 133 30.15 30.86 -3.43
N VAL A 134 30.97 30.22 -2.63
CA VAL A 134 30.53 29.33 -1.55
C VAL A 134 29.55 30.04 -0.62
N ASP A 135 28.44 29.38 -0.33
CA ASP A 135 27.43 29.88 0.60
C ASP A 135 27.91 29.74 2.06
N CYS A 136 28.55 30.81 2.58
CA CYS A 136 29.06 30.81 3.94
C CYS A 136 27.99 30.74 5.03
N ASP A 137 26.76 31.08 4.74
CA ASP A 137 25.64 30.92 5.68
C ASP A 137 25.23 29.44 5.80
N LEU A 138 25.31 28.71 4.70
CA LEU A 138 25.07 27.27 4.68
C LEU A 138 26.24 26.48 5.24
N ILE A 139 27.47 26.97 5.04
CA ILE A 139 28.72 26.27 5.38
C ILE A 139 29.60 27.21 6.24
N PRO A 140 29.19 27.54 7.48
CA PRO A 140 29.83 28.55 8.31
C PRO A 140 31.24 28.21 8.76
N TRP A 141 31.63 26.94 8.71
CA TRP A 141 32.99 26.51 9.08
C TRP A 141 34.03 26.92 8.07
N ILE A 142 33.69 27.22 6.80
CA ILE A 142 34.65 27.73 5.83
C ILE A 142 35.12 29.12 6.24
N ALA A 143 34.24 30.02 6.60
CA ALA A 143 34.56 31.37 7.02
C ALA A 143 35.18 31.41 8.42
N SER A 144 34.70 30.57 9.35
CA SER A 144 35.21 30.56 10.73
C SER A 144 36.49 29.77 10.95
N GLY A 145 36.90 28.91 10.00
CA GLY A 145 38.02 27.99 10.12
C GLY A 145 37.89 26.91 11.21
N LYS A 146 36.71 26.78 11.82
CA LYS A 146 36.44 25.79 12.87
C LYS A 146 36.02 24.44 12.26
N LYS A 147 36.31 23.37 12.96
CA LYS A 147 35.85 22.04 12.54
C LYS A 147 34.32 21.96 12.70
N PRO A 148 33.59 21.55 11.67
CA PRO A 148 32.11 21.44 11.77
C PRO A 148 31.68 20.32 12.70
N SER A 149 30.60 20.53 13.41
CA SER A 149 29.88 19.49 14.15
C SER A 149 29.13 18.57 13.18
N LYS A 150 28.77 17.36 13.65
CA LYS A 150 27.95 16.43 12.86
C LYS A 150 26.61 17.03 12.47
N GLN A 151 25.98 17.79 13.37
CA GLN A 151 24.68 18.44 13.11
C GLN A 151 24.78 19.51 12.01
N GLU A 152 25.86 20.29 11.97
CA GLU A 152 26.10 21.27 10.91
C GLU A 152 26.31 20.58 9.56
N ILE A 153 27.08 19.49 9.51
CA ILE A 153 27.30 18.68 8.32
C ILE A 153 25.96 18.10 7.81
N ASP A 154 25.19 17.46 8.67
CA ASP A 154 23.93 16.82 8.31
C ASP A 154 22.90 17.85 7.80
N ARG A 155 22.85 19.03 8.45
CA ARG A 155 21.98 20.15 8.03
C ARG A 155 22.37 20.68 6.65
N ALA A 156 23.66 20.99 6.45
CA ALA A 156 24.13 21.49 5.17
C ALA A 156 23.94 20.45 4.05
N ALA A 157 24.24 19.17 4.30
CA ALA A 157 24.02 18.10 3.35
C ALA A 157 22.55 17.97 2.95
N THR A 158 21.61 18.08 3.91
CA THR A 158 20.18 18.05 3.63
C THR A 158 19.71 19.21 2.77
N VAL A 159 20.19 20.45 3.03
CA VAL A 159 19.84 21.63 2.23
C VAL A 159 20.41 21.53 0.82
N ILE A 160 21.67 21.10 0.67
CA ILE A 160 22.26 20.90 -0.65
C ILE A 160 21.53 19.82 -1.43
N ALA A 161 21.18 18.70 -0.80
CA ALA A 161 20.39 17.64 -1.40
C ALA A 161 19.02 18.14 -1.83
N ASP A 162 18.35 18.97 -1.05
CA ASP A 162 17.07 19.59 -1.37
C ASP A 162 17.18 20.53 -2.59
N ARG A 163 18.23 21.35 -2.66
CA ARG A 163 18.56 22.17 -3.85
C ARG A 163 18.76 21.32 -5.12
N MET A 164 19.45 20.18 -4.98
CA MET A 164 19.64 19.21 -6.08
C MET A 164 18.32 18.55 -6.49
N CYS A 165 17.53 18.12 -5.53
CA CYS A 165 16.21 17.53 -5.78
C CYS A 165 15.23 18.54 -6.39
N GLY A 166 15.24 19.82 -5.96
CA GLY A 166 14.44 20.87 -6.56
C GLY A 166 14.70 21.05 -8.06
N ALA A 167 15.96 20.86 -8.48
CA ALA A 167 16.30 20.90 -9.91
C ALA A 167 15.93 19.63 -10.69
N SER A 168 15.69 18.51 -10.02
CA SER A 168 15.44 17.17 -10.61
C SER A 168 14.08 16.57 -10.25
N SER A 169 13.33 17.15 -9.33
CA SER A 169 12.05 16.61 -8.87
C SER A 169 10.98 16.57 -9.95
N ASP A 170 10.87 17.62 -10.75
CA ASP A 170 9.91 17.70 -11.84
C ASP A 170 10.11 16.58 -12.89
N PRO A 171 11.35 16.28 -13.35
CA PRO A 171 11.60 15.13 -14.19
C PRO A 171 11.25 13.79 -13.54
N ILE A 172 11.55 13.60 -12.25
CA ILE A 172 11.28 12.34 -11.53
C ILE A 172 9.76 12.11 -11.44
N ILE A 173 9.01 13.11 -11.01
CA ILE A 173 7.55 13.05 -10.91
C ILE A 173 6.94 12.84 -12.30
N ARG A 174 7.41 13.57 -13.31
CA ARG A 174 6.96 13.45 -14.70
C ARG A 174 7.21 12.04 -15.26
N ASN A 175 8.40 11.47 -15.05
CA ASN A 175 8.74 10.13 -15.50
C ASN A 175 7.92 9.05 -14.79
N ALA A 176 7.62 9.24 -13.51
CA ALA A 176 6.76 8.33 -12.76
C ALA A 176 5.32 8.38 -13.27
N GLN A 177 4.84 9.57 -13.59
CA GLN A 177 3.51 9.81 -14.14
C GLN A 177 3.36 9.21 -15.54
N GLU A 178 4.33 9.43 -16.44
CA GLU A 178 4.37 8.82 -17.76
C GLU A 178 4.36 7.30 -17.68
N ARG A 179 5.19 6.70 -16.80
CA ARG A 179 5.20 5.25 -16.58
C ARG A 179 3.86 4.74 -16.12
N ARG A 180 3.18 5.43 -15.20
CA ARG A 180 1.84 5.08 -14.76
C ARG A 180 0.83 5.12 -15.91
N GLN A 181 0.80 6.21 -16.69
CA GLN A 181 -0.09 6.34 -17.85
C GLN A 181 0.12 5.20 -18.86
N LEU A 182 1.37 4.92 -19.21
CA LEU A 182 1.70 3.84 -20.14
C LEU A 182 1.37 2.46 -19.56
N ALA A 183 1.53 2.23 -18.25
CA ALA A 183 1.12 1.00 -17.59
C ALA A 183 -0.41 0.81 -17.60
N THR A 184 -1.18 1.87 -17.37
CA THR A 184 -2.65 1.85 -17.48
C THR A 184 -3.08 1.50 -18.90
N LEU A 185 -2.48 2.14 -19.90
CA LEU A 185 -2.74 1.87 -21.30
C LEU A 185 -2.36 0.43 -21.69
N LYS A 186 -1.20 -0.05 -21.25
CA LYS A 186 -0.76 -1.45 -21.45
C LYS A 186 -1.77 -2.44 -20.89
N SER A 187 -2.18 -2.25 -19.64
CA SER A 187 -3.17 -3.11 -18.99
C SER A 187 -4.49 -3.15 -19.74
N TRP A 188 -4.94 -1.98 -20.22
CA TRP A 188 -6.14 -1.87 -21.04
C TRP A 188 -6.00 -2.58 -22.37
N LEU A 189 -4.86 -2.42 -23.09
CA LEU A 189 -4.60 -3.09 -24.38
C LEU A 189 -4.57 -4.60 -24.25
N ILE A 190 -3.82 -5.14 -23.26
CA ILE A 190 -3.74 -6.57 -23.00
C ILE A 190 -5.13 -7.14 -22.67
N LYS A 191 -5.89 -6.44 -21.82
CA LYS A 191 -7.28 -6.84 -21.46
C LYS A 191 -8.20 -6.90 -22.69
N ASN A 192 -7.95 -6.10 -23.70
CA ASN A 192 -8.75 -6.05 -24.94
C ASN A 192 -8.16 -6.92 -26.07
N GLY A 193 -7.30 -7.88 -25.74
CA GLY A 193 -6.80 -8.90 -26.66
C GLY A 193 -5.62 -8.45 -27.54
N TYR A 194 -4.94 -7.39 -27.16
CA TYR A 194 -3.73 -6.90 -27.84
C TYR A 194 -2.48 -7.57 -27.27
N GLN A 195 -1.50 -7.84 -28.13
CA GLN A 195 -0.23 -8.41 -27.78
C GLN A 195 0.89 -7.38 -27.93
N GLU A 196 1.75 -7.24 -26.92
CA GLU A 196 2.95 -6.40 -27.02
C GLU A 196 4.02 -7.08 -27.89
N ILE A 197 4.62 -6.31 -28.79
CA ILE A 197 5.74 -6.76 -29.63
C ILE A 197 6.95 -5.83 -29.40
N SER A 198 8.15 -6.34 -29.72
CA SER A 198 9.38 -5.54 -29.58
C SER A 198 9.41 -4.38 -30.58
N THR A 199 10.17 -3.33 -30.28
CA THR A 199 10.37 -2.19 -31.20
C THR A 199 11.07 -2.61 -32.49
N GLU A 200 11.89 -3.66 -32.46
CA GLU A 200 12.51 -4.25 -33.65
C GLU A 200 11.47 -4.88 -34.57
N ALA A 201 10.51 -5.64 -34.02
CA ALA A 201 9.41 -6.23 -34.76
C ALA A 201 8.43 -5.17 -35.32
N ALA A 202 8.34 -4.02 -34.67
CA ALA A 202 7.52 -2.86 -35.07
C ALA A 202 8.27 -1.82 -35.94
N ARG A 203 9.50 -2.12 -36.40
CA ARG A 203 10.35 -1.16 -37.15
C ARG A 203 9.67 -0.58 -38.37
N ASP A 204 8.86 -1.36 -39.09
CA ASP A 204 7.92 -0.87 -40.08
C ASP A 204 6.50 -0.88 -39.47
N PRO A 205 5.92 0.27 -39.11
CA PRO A 205 4.62 0.32 -38.46
C PRO A 205 3.48 -0.24 -39.34
N ARG A 206 3.62 -0.22 -40.67
CA ARG A 206 2.61 -0.78 -41.57
C ARG A 206 2.62 -2.30 -41.61
N ALA A 207 3.79 -2.90 -41.36
CA ALA A 207 3.96 -4.36 -41.32
C ALA A 207 3.60 -4.98 -39.94
N MET A 208 3.25 -4.16 -38.95
CA MET A 208 2.81 -4.70 -37.65
C MET A 208 1.59 -5.60 -37.82
N PRO A 209 1.56 -6.76 -37.16
CA PRO A 209 0.39 -7.64 -37.16
C PRO A 209 -0.83 -6.96 -36.49
N ALA A 210 -2.03 -7.24 -37.01
CA ALA A 210 -3.26 -6.76 -36.37
C ALA A 210 -3.38 -7.26 -34.92
N GLY A 211 -3.85 -6.44 -34.01
CA GLY A 211 -3.96 -6.76 -32.59
C GLY A 211 -2.64 -6.69 -31.82
N THR A 212 -1.62 -5.99 -32.34
CA THR A 212 -0.35 -5.79 -31.63
C THR A 212 -0.10 -4.34 -31.29
N PHE A 213 0.75 -4.14 -30.28
CA PHE A 213 1.20 -2.80 -29.88
C PHE A 213 2.66 -2.81 -29.43
N THR A 214 3.29 -1.64 -29.43
CA THR A 214 4.63 -1.42 -28.89
C THR A 214 4.73 -0.03 -28.26
N PHE A 215 5.65 0.13 -27.31
CA PHE A 215 5.94 1.41 -26.67
C PHE A 215 7.24 2.01 -27.17
N ARG A 216 7.33 3.37 -27.10
CA ARG A 216 8.55 4.15 -27.36
C ARG A 216 9.17 3.89 -28.73
N LEU A 217 8.33 3.74 -29.75
CA LEU A 217 8.78 3.56 -31.12
C LEU A 217 9.19 4.90 -31.73
N SER A 218 10.40 4.99 -32.29
CA SER A 218 10.88 6.18 -32.99
C SER A 218 10.60 6.09 -34.49
N LEU A 219 9.66 6.87 -34.99
CA LEU A 219 9.26 6.91 -36.38
C LEU A 219 10.07 7.97 -37.17
N PRO A 220 10.66 7.65 -38.34
CA PRO A 220 11.31 8.63 -39.17
C PRO A 220 10.27 9.57 -39.81
N ALA A 221 10.50 10.88 -39.74
CA ALA A 221 9.70 11.91 -40.38
C ALA A 221 10.58 12.86 -41.23
N GLY A 222 10.01 13.56 -42.20
CA GLY A 222 10.72 14.48 -43.08
C GLY A 222 11.23 13.84 -44.40
N LYS A 223 11.83 14.65 -45.27
CA LYS A 223 12.36 14.25 -46.59
C LYS A 223 13.66 13.45 -46.43
N ARG A 224 14.01 12.60 -47.41
CA ARG A 224 15.13 11.62 -47.37
C ARG A 224 16.46 12.15 -46.82
N ASN A 225 16.80 13.43 -47.02
CA ASN A 225 18.09 13.98 -46.56
C ASN A 225 18.02 14.74 -45.22
N THR A 226 16.83 14.89 -44.61
CA THR A 226 16.60 15.60 -43.33
C THR A 226 15.68 14.80 -42.40
N ALA A 227 15.78 13.48 -42.42
CA ALA A 227 14.91 12.65 -41.63
C ALA A 227 15.17 12.84 -40.13
N VAL A 228 14.20 13.34 -39.41
CA VAL A 228 14.17 13.42 -37.95
C VAL A 228 13.43 12.22 -37.43
N LYS A 229 13.92 11.59 -36.36
CA LYS A 229 13.22 10.53 -35.67
C LYS A 229 12.26 11.14 -34.66
N ILE A 230 10.97 10.88 -34.79
CA ILE A 230 9.93 11.31 -33.85
C ILE A 230 9.60 10.16 -32.92
N PRO A 231 9.88 10.26 -31.61
CA PRO A 231 9.47 9.25 -30.64
C PRO A 231 7.95 9.30 -30.46
N ILE A 232 7.31 8.13 -30.41
CA ILE A 232 5.88 7.94 -30.13
C ILE A 232 5.77 7.05 -28.91
N ASP A 233 4.96 7.46 -27.93
CA ASP A 233 4.86 6.75 -26.65
C ASP A 233 4.22 5.37 -26.78
N CYS A 234 3.16 5.23 -27.60
CA CYS A 234 2.55 3.94 -27.89
C CYS A 234 2.04 3.87 -29.35
N VAL A 235 2.29 2.75 -30.01
CA VAL A 235 1.81 2.47 -31.36
C VAL A 235 0.96 1.21 -31.34
N VAL A 236 -0.30 1.29 -31.78
CA VAL A 236 -1.27 0.21 -31.69
C VAL A 236 -1.83 -0.13 -33.04
N LYS A 237 -1.69 -1.38 -33.50
CA LYS A 237 -2.31 -1.87 -34.73
C LYS A 237 -3.69 -2.44 -34.38
N PRO A 238 -4.80 -1.80 -34.79
CA PRO A 238 -6.14 -2.27 -34.44
C PRO A 238 -6.40 -3.72 -34.87
N LEU A 239 -7.24 -4.45 -34.10
CA LEU A 239 -7.57 -5.87 -34.33
C LEU A 239 -8.11 -6.19 -35.74
N ILE A 240 -8.72 -5.18 -36.38
CA ILE A 240 -9.33 -5.32 -37.73
C ILE A 240 -8.52 -4.66 -38.82
N SER A 241 -7.30 -4.22 -38.53
CA SER A 241 -6.41 -3.62 -39.55
C SER A 241 -6.04 -4.63 -40.61
N LYS A 242 -5.93 -4.14 -41.84
CA LYS A 242 -5.36 -4.90 -42.96
C LYS A 242 -3.84 -4.72 -43.00
N GLU A 243 -3.17 -5.62 -43.66
CA GLU A 243 -1.75 -5.47 -44.00
C GLU A 243 -1.55 -4.16 -44.81
N GLY A 244 -0.54 -3.37 -44.45
CA GLY A 244 -0.28 -2.07 -45.02
C GLY A 244 -1.01 -0.89 -44.40
N ASP A 245 -2.04 -1.10 -43.59
CA ASP A 245 -2.70 0.00 -42.87
C ASP A 245 -1.74 0.64 -41.85
N MET A 246 -1.87 1.95 -41.65
CA MET A 246 -1.11 2.65 -40.63
C MET A 246 -1.72 2.38 -39.24
N PRO A 247 -0.92 2.05 -38.21
CA PRO A 247 -1.41 1.90 -36.86
C PRO A 247 -1.85 3.24 -36.24
N LEU A 248 -2.59 3.16 -35.14
CA LEU A 248 -2.91 4.31 -34.29
C LEU A 248 -1.66 4.74 -33.52
N LEU A 249 -1.32 6.01 -33.56
CA LEU A 249 -0.20 6.62 -32.83
C LEU A 249 -0.76 7.32 -31.62
N ILE A 250 -0.26 6.98 -30.42
CA ILE A 250 -0.74 7.53 -29.14
C ILE A 250 0.42 8.23 -28.45
N GLU A 251 0.18 9.46 -28.01
CA GLU A 251 1.11 10.27 -27.21
C GLU A 251 0.50 10.52 -25.84
N ALA A 252 1.18 10.07 -24.78
CA ALA A 252 0.74 10.26 -23.41
C ALA A 252 1.16 11.64 -22.90
N LYS A 253 0.22 12.42 -22.39
CA LYS A 253 0.47 13.77 -21.88
C LYS A 253 -0.18 13.95 -20.53
N SER A 254 0.62 14.51 -19.62
CA SER A 254 0.14 14.93 -18.32
C SER A 254 0.58 16.34 -18.00
N ALA A 255 -0.27 17.09 -17.33
CA ALA A 255 -0.01 18.46 -16.91
C ALA A 255 -0.38 18.66 -15.45
N GLY A 256 0.63 19.01 -14.62
CA GLY A 256 0.43 19.36 -13.22
C GLY A 256 -0.07 20.78 -12.99
N ASP A 257 0.03 21.63 -14.01
CA ASP A 257 -0.43 23.01 -14.00
C ASP A 257 -0.81 23.50 -15.40
N ALA A 258 -1.55 24.60 -15.47
CA ALA A 258 -1.99 25.20 -16.72
C ALA A 258 -0.89 25.96 -17.51
N THR A 259 0.24 26.29 -16.89
CA THR A 259 1.26 27.21 -17.44
C THR A 259 2.04 26.61 -18.61
N ASN A 260 2.25 25.30 -18.59
CA ASN A 260 3.09 24.62 -19.60
C ASN A 260 2.31 24.05 -20.80
N THR A 261 0.99 24.08 -20.79
CA THR A 261 0.15 23.47 -21.84
C THR A 261 0.29 24.19 -23.19
N ASN A 262 0.38 25.53 -23.20
CA ASN A 262 0.47 26.34 -24.43
C ASN A 262 1.76 26.13 -25.25
N LYS A 263 2.90 25.80 -24.61
CA LYS A 263 4.15 25.48 -25.31
C LYS A 263 4.07 24.11 -25.98
N ARG A 264 3.53 23.12 -25.27
CA ARG A 264 3.39 21.74 -25.76
C ARG A 264 2.47 21.62 -26.96
N ARG A 265 1.41 22.42 -27.03
CA ARG A 265 0.44 22.45 -28.10
C ARG A 265 1.08 22.60 -29.49
N LYS A 266 2.01 23.53 -29.64
CA LYS A 266 2.70 23.78 -30.94
C LYS A 266 3.58 22.58 -31.36
N GLU A 267 4.17 21.89 -30.38
CA GLU A 267 5.02 20.74 -30.63
C GLU A 267 4.21 19.54 -31.14
N GLU A 268 3.03 19.27 -30.55
CA GLU A 268 2.16 18.14 -30.93
C GLU A 268 1.57 18.34 -32.33
N ALA A 269 1.06 19.52 -32.64
CA ALA A 269 0.55 19.85 -33.97
C ALA A 269 1.65 19.70 -35.04
N GLN A 270 2.88 20.11 -34.75
CA GLN A 270 4.02 19.95 -35.66
C GLN A 270 4.39 18.49 -35.88
N LYS A 271 4.46 17.67 -34.81
CA LYS A 271 4.71 16.22 -34.91
C LYS A 271 3.66 15.56 -35.80
N PHE A 272 2.40 15.83 -35.54
CA PHE A 272 1.29 15.25 -36.30
C PHE A 272 1.32 15.60 -37.76
N ARG A 273 1.58 16.89 -38.13
CA ARG A 273 1.74 17.31 -39.52
C ARG A 273 2.89 16.57 -40.22
N GLN A 274 4.06 16.45 -39.57
CA GLN A 274 5.22 15.74 -40.12
C GLN A 274 4.94 14.25 -40.34
N LEU A 275 4.21 13.62 -39.46
CA LEU A 275 3.80 12.21 -39.58
C LEU A 275 2.77 12.03 -40.71
N LYS A 276 1.76 12.91 -40.80
CA LYS A 276 0.79 12.92 -41.93
C LYS A 276 1.43 13.12 -43.27
N GLU A 277 2.41 14.03 -43.41
CA GLU A 277 3.14 14.28 -44.65
C GLU A 277 3.89 13.02 -45.13
N LYS A 278 4.47 12.26 -44.20
CA LYS A 278 5.25 11.06 -44.54
C LYS A 278 4.41 9.81 -44.73
N TYR A 279 3.47 9.56 -43.84
CA TYR A 279 2.71 8.30 -43.78
C TYR A 279 1.32 8.39 -44.43
N GLY A 280 0.91 9.59 -44.84
CA GLY A 280 -0.35 9.84 -45.55
C GLY A 280 -1.47 10.36 -44.66
N ARG A 281 -2.54 10.87 -45.30
CA ARG A 281 -3.68 11.50 -44.62
C ARG A 281 -4.49 10.56 -43.72
N SER A 282 -4.38 9.24 -43.88
CA SER A 282 -5.03 8.22 -43.08
C SER A 282 -4.34 7.96 -41.72
N THR A 283 -3.18 8.59 -41.46
CA THR A 283 -2.47 8.47 -40.19
C THR A 283 -3.33 9.03 -39.05
N GLN A 284 -3.64 8.19 -38.06
CA GLN A 284 -4.37 8.56 -36.86
C GLN A 284 -3.40 8.84 -35.74
N PHE A 285 -3.57 9.98 -35.08
CA PHE A 285 -2.78 10.40 -33.93
C PHE A 285 -3.73 10.81 -32.81
N MET A 286 -3.47 10.32 -31.60
CA MET A 286 -4.33 10.49 -30.46
C MET A 286 -3.53 10.94 -29.25
N LEU A 287 -4.05 11.87 -28.47
CA LEU A 287 -3.50 12.22 -27.18
C LEU A 287 -4.14 11.37 -26.06
N TYR A 288 -3.34 10.96 -25.09
CA TYR A 288 -3.79 10.30 -23.87
C TYR A 288 -3.52 11.22 -22.69
N LEU A 289 -4.57 11.92 -22.22
CA LEU A 289 -4.47 13.11 -21.39
C LEU A 289 -4.76 12.83 -19.90
N CYS A 290 -3.97 13.48 -18.99
CA CYS A 290 -4.21 13.49 -17.56
C CYS A 290 -3.82 14.84 -16.94
N GLY A 291 -4.69 15.45 -16.13
CA GLY A 291 -4.45 16.71 -15.41
C GLY A 291 -5.03 17.94 -16.08
N TYR A 292 -4.28 19.04 -16.00
CA TYR A 292 -4.71 20.40 -16.34
C TYR A 292 -4.66 20.70 -17.86
N PHE A 293 -5.68 20.29 -18.61
CA PHE A 293 -5.84 20.61 -20.04
C PHE A 293 -7.11 21.41 -20.24
N GLU A 294 -7.00 22.74 -20.21
CA GLU A 294 -8.14 23.65 -20.32
C GLU A 294 -8.93 23.51 -21.63
N PRO A 295 -10.24 23.87 -21.66
CA PRO A 295 -11.04 23.82 -22.87
C PRO A 295 -10.44 24.58 -24.07
N GLY A 296 -9.67 25.64 -23.80
CA GLY A 296 -8.95 26.37 -24.84
C GLY A 296 -7.84 25.57 -25.52
N TYR A 297 -7.15 24.72 -24.75
CA TYR A 297 -6.18 23.75 -25.29
C TYR A 297 -6.88 22.71 -26.14
N LEU A 298 -7.96 22.10 -25.61
CA LEU A 298 -8.73 21.07 -26.30
C LEU A 298 -9.34 21.58 -27.63
N GLY A 299 -9.84 22.83 -27.65
CA GLY A 299 -10.37 23.46 -28.84
C GLY A 299 -9.33 23.64 -29.96
N TYR A 300 -8.10 23.93 -29.57
CA TYR A 300 -7.00 24.02 -30.51
C TYR A 300 -6.60 22.66 -31.09
N GLU A 301 -6.46 21.62 -30.24
CA GLU A 301 -6.14 20.26 -30.71
C GLU A 301 -7.23 19.74 -31.66
N ALA A 302 -8.50 19.95 -31.30
CA ALA A 302 -9.64 19.60 -32.14
C ALA A 302 -9.59 20.31 -33.51
N ALA A 303 -9.20 21.61 -33.55
CA ALA A 303 -9.06 22.37 -34.79
C ALA A 303 -7.92 21.85 -35.67
N GLU A 304 -6.83 21.34 -35.11
CA GLU A 304 -5.74 20.66 -35.85
C GLU A 304 -6.10 19.23 -36.27
N GLY A 305 -7.30 18.74 -35.88
CA GLY A 305 -7.78 17.40 -36.20
C GLY A 305 -7.14 16.32 -35.34
N ILE A 306 -6.66 16.67 -34.14
CA ILE A 306 -6.15 15.79 -33.12
C ILE A 306 -7.29 15.52 -32.13
N ASP A 307 -7.53 14.25 -31.83
CA ASP A 307 -8.50 13.81 -30.84
C ASP A 307 -7.78 13.26 -29.59
N TRP A 308 -8.51 13.00 -28.52
CA TRP A 308 -7.90 12.53 -27.28
C TRP A 308 -8.76 11.52 -26.55
N VAL A 309 -8.11 10.76 -25.65
CA VAL A 309 -8.73 9.94 -24.62
C VAL A 309 -8.19 10.39 -23.27
N TRP A 310 -9.07 10.48 -22.28
CA TRP A 310 -8.71 10.80 -20.91
C TRP A 310 -8.24 9.56 -20.13
N GLU A 311 -7.22 9.70 -19.28
CA GLU A 311 -6.74 8.57 -18.45
C GLU A 311 -7.83 8.04 -17.53
N HIS A 312 -8.65 8.89 -16.91
CA HIS A 312 -9.79 8.50 -16.10
C HIS A 312 -10.92 7.82 -16.92
N ARG A 313 -10.84 7.82 -18.25
CA ARG A 313 -11.79 7.19 -19.17
C ARG A 313 -11.09 6.47 -20.33
N THR A 314 -10.07 5.65 -19.99
CA THR A 314 -9.30 4.84 -20.96
C THR A 314 -10.18 3.94 -21.84
N SER A 315 -11.38 3.57 -21.35
CA SER A 315 -12.38 2.80 -22.11
C SER A 315 -12.81 3.46 -23.44
N ASP A 316 -12.63 4.75 -23.61
CA ASP A 316 -12.92 5.44 -24.87
C ASP A 316 -12.09 4.94 -26.06
N PHE A 317 -10.92 4.33 -25.83
CA PHE A 317 -10.16 3.65 -26.86
C PHE A 317 -10.94 2.51 -27.53
N SER A 318 -11.94 1.93 -26.86
CA SER A 318 -12.77 0.86 -27.44
C SER A 318 -13.49 1.31 -28.72
N LYS A 319 -13.81 2.60 -28.85
CA LYS A 319 -14.49 3.18 -30.02
C LYS A 319 -13.62 3.16 -31.28
N LEU A 320 -12.29 3.19 -31.14
CA LEU A 320 -11.33 3.13 -32.25
C LEU A 320 -10.76 1.72 -32.45
N LEU A 321 -10.43 1.06 -31.36
CA LEU A 321 -9.63 -0.15 -31.38
C LEU A 321 -10.48 -1.42 -31.40
N VAL A 322 -11.74 -1.36 -30.93
CA VAL A 322 -12.64 -2.52 -30.82
C VAL A 322 -13.92 -2.39 -31.68
N ALA A 323 -14.38 -1.19 -32.01
CA ALA A 323 -15.68 -0.96 -32.69
C ALA A 323 -15.83 -1.62 -34.08
N GLY A 324 -14.75 -1.81 -34.81
CA GLY A 324 -14.78 -2.48 -36.12
C GLY A 324 -14.81 -4.02 -36.03
N TYR A 325 -14.37 -4.61 -34.92
CA TYR A 325 -14.42 -6.04 -34.68
C TYR A 325 -15.87 -6.53 -34.49
N LYS A 326 -16.72 -5.68 -33.90
CA LYS A 326 -18.16 -5.96 -33.73
C LYS A 326 -18.91 -6.08 -35.07
N LYS A 327 -18.56 -5.37 -36.12
CA LYS A 327 -19.21 -5.44 -37.44
C LYS A 327 -18.93 -6.75 -38.22
N LYS A 328 -17.81 -7.42 -37.92
CA LYS A 328 -17.40 -8.66 -38.61
C LYS A 328 -18.07 -9.90 -38.00
N ILE A 329 -18.49 -9.84 -36.74
CA ILE A 329 -19.20 -10.92 -36.04
C ILE A 329 -20.68 -10.96 -36.38
N GLN A 330 -21.31 -9.84 -36.79
CA GLN A 330 -22.73 -9.79 -37.16
C GLN A 330 -23.09 -10.49 -38.50
N SER A 331 -22.13 -11.05 -39.23
CA SER A 331 -22.39 -11.74 -40.51
C SER A 331 -22.34 -13.28 -40.41
N VAL A 332 -22.27 -13.86 -39.22
CA VAL A 332 -22.34 -15.32 -39.00
C VAL A 332 -23.58 -15.63 -38.16
N LYS A 333 -24.45 -16.40 -38.78
CA LYS A 333 -25.80 -16.82 -38.43
C LYS A 333 -26.13 -17.02 -36.97
N GLU A 334 -27.34 -16.59 -36.61
CA GLU A 334 -28.14 -16.85 -35.40
C GLU A 334 -28.17 -18.31 -34.95
N ASP A 335 -27.67 -18.53 -33.72
CA ASP A 335 -28.02 -19.63 -32.84
C ASP A 335 -28.01 -19.12 -31.37
N PRO A 336 -28.71 -19.79 -30.43
CA PRO A 336 -29.34 -19.09 -29.32
C PRO A 336 -28.36 -18.32 -28.40
N GLN A 337 -28.70 -17.10 -28.12
CA GLN A 337 -28.13 -16.09 -27.25
C GLN A 337 -27.11 -16.55 -26.21
N ILE A 338 -25.82 -16.53 -26.59
CA ILE A 338 -24.69 -16.49 -25.67
C ILE A 338 -24.32 -15.01 -25.51
N TYR A 339 -24.71 -14.38 -24.40
CA TYR A 339 -24.26 -13.05 -24.06
C TYR A 339 -22.74 -13.09 -23.78
N THR A 340 -21.94 -12.38 -24.60
CA THR A 340 -20.50 -12.28 -24.45
C THR A 340 -20.11 -11.18 -23.46
N ALA A 341 -18.87 -11.18 -22.94
CA ALA A 341 -18.32 -10.16 -22.06
C ALA A 341 -18.46 -8.71 -22.61
N ALA A 342 -18.63 -8.54 -23.91
CA ALA A 342 -18.86 -7.27 -24.58
C ALA A 342 -20.30 -6.72 -24.41
N GLU A 343 -21.27 -7.58 -24.19
CA GLU A 343 -22.70 -7.20 -24.06
C GLU A 343 -23.06 -6.77 -22.64
N SER A 344 -22.29 -7.20 -21.63
CA SER A 344 -22.44 -6.76 -20.25
C SER A 344 -21.64 -5.50 -19.90
N GLN A 345 -20.81 -4.97 -20.82
CA GLN A 345 -19.99 -3.79 -20.56
C GLN A 345 -20.81 -2.51 -20.31
N PRO A 346 -21.87 -2.21 -21.08
CA PRO A 346 -22.69 -1.01 -20.83
C PRO A 346 -23.35 -1.05 -19.43
N GLN A 347 -23.77 -2.22 -18.98
CA GLN A 347 -24.39 -2.42 -17.66
C GLN A 347 -23.35 -2.30 -16.56
N GLU A 348 -22.12 -2.81 -16.77
CA GLU A 348 -21.04 -2.65 -15.81
C GLU A 348 -20.61 -1.18 -15.67
N ASP A 349 -20.55 -0.43 -16.78
CA ASP A 349 -20.23 1.00 -16.73
C ASP A 349 -21.31 1.77 -15.95
N LEU A 350 -22.58 1.44 -16.14
CA LEU A 350 -23.69 2.00 -15.37
C LEU A 350 -23.62 1.62 -13.89
N ARG A 351 -23.34 0.35 -13.58
CA ARG A 351 -23.16 -0.13 -12.22
C ARG A 351 -22.04 0.62 -11.51
N ALA A 352 -20.87 0.74 -12.15
CA ALA A 352 -19.70 1.39 -11.56
C ALA A 352 -19.98 2.85 -11.21
N VAL A 353 -20.61 3.61 -12.12
CA VAL A 353 -20.98 5.01 -11.86
C VAL A 353 -22.04 5.13 -10.76
N ALA A 354 -23.05 4.25 -10.77
CA ALA A 354 -24.09 4.28 -9.74
C ALA A 354 -23.53 3.90 -8.36
N GLN A 355 -22.60 2.94 -8.30
CA GLN A 355 -21.92 2.56 -7.06
C GLN A 355 -21.07 3.70 -6.51
N GLU A 356 -20.23 4.34 -7.33
CA GLU A 356 -19.40 5.48 -6.91
C GLU A 356 -20.28 6.60 -6.32
N ARG A 357 -21.42 6.85 -6.92
CA ARG A 357 -22.42 7.81 -6.39
C ARG A 357 -22.99 7.36 -5.04
N ALA A 358 -23.35 6.10 -4.87
CA ALA A 358 -23.86 5.56 -3.61
C ALA A 358 -22.78 5.58 -2.51
N ASP A 359 -21.53 5.24 -2.86
CA ASP A 359 -20.36 5.30 -1.96
C ASP A 359 -20.09 6.74 -1.48
N SER A 360 -20.28 7.75 -2.33
CA SER A 360 -20.08 9.16 -1.98
C SER A 360 -21.15 9.73 -1.02
N LEU A 361 -22.30 9.08 -0.90
CA LEU A 361 -23.37 9.48 0.03
C LEU A 361 -23.11 9.03 1.48
N LYS A 362 -22.15 8.14 1.71
CA LYS A 362 -21.79 7.62 3.02
C LYS A 362 -20.34 7.99 3.35
N SER A 363 -20.08 8.40 4.58
CA SER A 363 -18.71 8.61 5.05
C SER A 363 -17.93 7.27 5.09
N ALA A 364 -16.60 7.34 4.99
CA ALA A 364 -15.74 6.16 5.13
C ALA A 364 -15.93 5.47 6.50
N GLU A 365 -16.21 6.23 7.56
CA GLU A 365 -16.49 5.71 8.89
C GLU A 365 -17.80 4.90 8.94
N GLU A 366 -18.85 5.38 8.30
CA GLU A 366 -20.13 4.68 8.19
C GLU A 366 -19.99 3.39 7.39
N ARG A 367 -19.33 3.42 6.22
CA ARG A 367 -19.05 2.22 5.42
C ARG A 367 -18.22 1.20 6.19
N ASN A 368 -17.17 1.63 6.90
CA ASN A 368 -16.36 0.77 7.76
C ASN A 368 -17.16 0.10 8.88
N LYS A 369 -18.08 0.83 9.51
CA LYS A 369 -18.95 0.31 10.57
C LYS A 369 -19.92 -0.76 10.04
N LEU A 370 -20.40 -0.58 8.84
CA LEU A 370 -21.29 -1.53 8.14
C LEU A 370 -20.52 -2.66 7.44
N GLY A 371 -19.19 -2.56 7.36
CA GLY A 371 -18.35 -3.54 6.68
C GLY A 371 -18.52 -3.53 5.16
N GLN A 372 -18.92 -2.41 4.58
CA GLN A 372 -19.17 -2.21 3.15
C GLN A 372 -17.87 -1.80 2.45
N PHE A 373 -17.28 -2.73 1.70
CA PHE A 373 -16.07 -2.50 0.90
C PHE A 373 -16.31 -2.92 -0.54
N SER A 374 -16.21 -1.97 -1.45
CA SER A 374 -16.42 -2.18 -2.87
C SER A 374 -15.30 -3.02 -3.48
N THR A 375 -15.64 -4.19 -4.05
CA THR A 375 -14.66 -5.05 -4.71
C THR A 375 -14.34 -4.52 -6.11
N PRO A 376 -13.06 -4.29 -6.47
CA PRO A 376 -12.69 -3.95 -7.84
C PRO A 376 -13.08 -5.04 -8.84
N LEU A 377 -13.64 -4.66 -9.99
CA LEU A 377 -14.04 -5.64 -11.02
C LEU A 377 -12.92 -6.59 -11.47
N PRO A 378 -11.66 -6.14 -11.67
CA PRO A 378 -10.58 -7.07 -12.01
C PRO A 378 -10.38 -8.17 -10.98
N LEU A 379 -10.47 -7.83 -9.68
CA LEU A 379 -10.35 -8.79 -8.59
C LEU A 379 -11.54 -9.77 -8.58
N ALA A 380 -12.76 -9.27 -8.74
CA ALA A 380 -13.95 -10.13 -8.86
C ALA A 380 -13.82 -11.11 -10.05
N CYS A 381 -13.32 -10.65 -11.20
CA CYS A 381 -13.07 -11.51 -12.35
C CYS A 381 -12.02 -12.60 -12.07
N GLN A 382 -10.95 -12.27 -11.36
CA GLN A 382 -9.93 -13.26 -10.97
C GLN A 382 -10.54 -14.33 -10.03
N ILE A 383 -11.31 -13.91 -9.02
CA ILE A 383 -11.96 -14.82 -8.06
C ILE A 383 -12.94 -15.76 -8.77
N VAL A 384 -13.81 -15.23 -9.60
CA VAL A 384 -14.78 -16.03 -10.35
C VAL A 384 -14.10 -16.98 -11.34
N SER A 385 -13.13 -16.50 -12.11
CA SER A 385 -12.37 -17.33 -13.05
C SER A 385 -11.63 -18.46 -12.35
N HIS A 386 -11.05 -18.19 -11.17
CA HIS A 386 -10.40 -19.22 -10.38
C HIS A 386 -11.39 -20.26 -9.85
N ALA A 387 -12.55 -19.83 -9.29
CA ALA A 387 -13.58 -20.74 -8.82
C ALA A 387 -14.09 -21.65 -9.92
N LEU A 388 -14.27 -21.13 -11.14
CA LEU A 388 -14.72 -21.88 -12.30
C LEU A 388 -13.72 -22.98 -12.77
N ARG A 389 -12.43 -22.86 -12.44
CA ARG A 389 -11.43 -23.92 -12.73
C ARG A 389 -11.74 -25.25 -12.02
N PHE A 390 -12.48 -25.17 -10.91
CA PHE A 390 -12.88 -26.34 -10.12
C PHE A 390 -14.29 -26.86 -10.46
N GLN A 391 -14.97 -26.25 -11.44
CA GLN A 391 -16.28 -26.70 -11.93
C GLN A 391 -16.13 -27.34 -13.33
N PRO A 392 -16.86 -28.43 -13.64
CA PRO A 392 -16.94 -28.93 -15.00
C PRO A 392 -17.38 -27.86 -15.99
N ALA A 393 -16.75 -27.81 -17.17
CA ALA A 393 -16.96 -26.73 -18.14
C ALA A 393 -18.41 -26.66 -18.67
N ASP A 394 -19.09 -27.77 -18.71
CA ASP A 394 -20.45 -27.98 -19.24
C ASP A 394 -21.54 -27.93 -18.14
N LEU A 395 -21.15 -27.86 -16.85
CA LEU A 395 -22.12 -27.85 -15.76
C LEU A 395 -22.92 -26.54 -15.76
N PRO A 396 -24.27 -26.59 -15.82
CA PRO A 396 -25.10 -25.40 -15.61
C PRO A 396 -24.90 -24.81 -14.21
N LEU A 397 -24.74 -23.49 -14.13
CA LEU A 397 -24.41 -22.80 -12.89
C LEU A 397 -25.68 -22.31 -12.18
N THR A 398 -25.79 -22.65 -10.91
CA THR A 398 -26.74 -22.05 -9.97
C THR A 398 -25.93 -21.20 -8.99
N PHE A 399 -25.93 -19.89 -9.21
CA PHE A 399 -25.05 -18.93 -8.54
C PHE A 399 -25.73 -18.28 -7.35
N LEU A 400 -24.99 -18.11 -6.25
CA LEU A 400 -25.39 -17.36 -5.07
C LEU A 400 -24.34 -16.29 -4.73
N GLU A 401 -24.82 -15.07 -4.44
CA GLU A 401 -24.03 -13.99 -3.86
C GLU A 401 -24.71 -13.48 -2.58
N PRO A 402 -24.23 -13.88 -1.39
CA PRO A 402 -24.82 -13.56 -0.09
C PRO A 402 -24.88 -12.07 0.28
N SER A 403 -24.02 -11.26 -0.31
CA SER A 403 -23.92 -9.81 -0.10
C SER A 403 -23.55 -9.15 -1.42
N ILE A 404 -24.55 -9.02 -2.29
CA ILE A 404 -24.31 -8.71 -3.70
C ILE A 404 -23.83 -7.27 -3.92
N GLY A 405 -24.15 -6.34 -3.03
CA GLY A 405 -23.86 -4.93 -3.23
C GLY A 405 -24.45 -4.44 -4.54
N SER A 406 -23.66 -3.82 -5.39
CA SER A 406 -24.07 -3.41 -6.74
C SER A 406 -23.98 -4.54 -7.80
N GLY A 407 -23.52 -5.76 -7.44
CA GLY A 407 -23.49 -6.93 -8.32
C GLY A 407 -22.20 -7.11 -9.11
N VAL A 408 -21.05 -6.78 -8.56
CA VAL A 408 -19.76 -6.90 -9.26
C VAL A 408 -19.35 -8.35 -9.54
N PHE A 409 -19.67 -9.31 -8.64
CA PHE A 409 -19.37 -10.73 -8.88
C PHE A 409 -20.30 -11.33 -9.91
N PHE A 410 -21.56 -10.90 -9.99
CA PHE A 410 -22.44 -11.29 -11.07
C PHE A 410 -21.96 -10.74 -12.43
N SER A 411 -21.51 -9.48 -12.46
CA SER A 411 -20.83 -8.92 -13.64
C SER A 411 -19.62 -9.75 -14.05
N ALA A 412 -18.78 -10.13 -13.08
CA ALA A 412 -17.61 -10.97 -13.32
C ALA A 412 -17.99 -12.37 -13.84
N LEU A 413 -19.07 -12.96 -13.32
CA LEU A 413 -19.58 -14.25 -13.76
C LEU A 413 -20.05 -14.21 -15.21
N LEU A 414 -20.87 -13.23 -15.58
CA LEU A 414 -21.32 -13.02 -16.97
C LEU A 414 -20.15 -12.90 -17.96
N ARG A 415 -19.08 -12.24 -17.54
CA ARG A 415 -17.84 -12.06 -18.34
C ARG A 415 -17.03 -13.32 -18.48
N SER A 416 -17.06 -14.20 -17.46
CA SER A 416 -16.26 -15.40 -17.42
C SER A 416 -16.90 -16.59 -18.12
N THR A 417 -18.25 -16.65 -18.16
CA THR A 417 -18.98 -17.82 -18.69
C THR A 417 -19.98 -17.50 -19.79
N GLY A 418 -20.39 -16.25 -19.92
CA GLY A 418 -21.58 -15.88 -20.68
C GLY A 418 -22.91 -16.31 -19.97
N ALA A 419 -24.00 -15.68 -20.35
CA ALA A 419 -25.32 -15.89 -19.73
C ALA A 419 -25.86 -17.31 -19.96
N GLY A 420 -25.54 -17.94 -21.08
CA GLY A 420 -26.07 -19.26 -21.46
C GLY A 420 -25.68 -20.42 -20.51
N ARG A 421 -24.65 -20.25 -19.69
CA ARG A 421 -24.23 -21.23 -18.69
C ARG A 421 -24.92 -21.04 -17.33
N ILE A 422 -25.52 -19.87 -17.10
CA ILE A 422 -26.14 -19.52 -15.82
C ILE A 422 -27.60 -19.96 -15.83
N LEU A 423 -27.92 -21.02 -15.12
CA LEU A 423 -29.30 -21.52 -14.97
C LEU A 423 -30.11 -20.64 -14.00
N THR A 424 -29.50 -20.24 -12.90
CA THR A 424 -30.10 -19.39 -11.88
C THR A 424 -29.01 -18.54 -11.22
N ALA A 425 -29.29 -17.28 -10.99
CA ALA A 425 -28.42 -16.41 -10.18
C ALA A 425 -29.25 -15.67 -9.14
N VAL A 426 -28.90 -15.80 -7.88
CA VAL A 426 -29.57 -15.14 -6.74
C VAL A 426 -28.56 -14.28 -5.99
N GLY A 427 -28.93 -13.05 -5.71
CA GLY A 427 -28.16 -12.10 -4.89
C GLY A 427 -28.99 -11.60 -3.73
N CYS A 428 -28.45 -11.60 -2.51
CA CYS A 428 -29.06 -10.97 -1.33
C CYS A 428 -28.38 -9.62 -1.05
N GLU A 429 -29.17 -8.57 -0.76
CA GLU A 429 -28.68 -7.27 -0.34
C GLU A 429 -29.63 -6.66 0.69
N ILE A 430 -29.06 -6.18 1.80
CA ILE A 430 -29.83 -5.53 2.87
C ILE A 430 -29.94 -4.01 2.68
N ASP A 431 -28.97 -3.42 2.01
CA ASP A 431 -28.91 -1.97 1.76
C ASP A 431 -29.70 -1.63 0.49
N GLU A 432 -30.77 -0.83 0.66
CA GLU A 432 -31.67 -0.45 -0.45
C GLU A 432 -30.92 0.24 -1.59
N ALA A 433 -29.99 1.13 -1.30
CA ALA A 433 -29.30 1.91 -2.33
C ALA A 433 -28.45 1.02 -3.25
N TYR A 434 -27.72 0.04 -2.69
CA TYR A 434 -26.95 -0.91 -3.51
C TYR A 434 -27.86 -1.97 -4.15
N GLY A 435 -28.88 -2.42 -3.45
CA GLY A 435 -29.88 -3.36 -3.97
C GLY A 435 -30.60 -2.81 -5.21
N ASP A 436 -31.00 -1.55 -5.20
CA ASP A 436 -31.65 -0.89 -6.35
C ASP A 436 -30.70 -0.79 -7.55
N ILE A 437 -29.41 -0.54 -7.33
CA ILE A 437 -28.40 -0.58 -8.39
C ILE A 437 -28.31 -1.99 -8.98
N ALA A 438 -28.18 -3.01 -8.15
CA ALA A 438 -28.09 -4.40 -8.60
C ALA A 438 -29.38 -4.81 -9.35
N LYS A 439 -30.55 -4.47 -8.82
CA LYS A 439 -31.83 -4.76 -9.41
C LYS A 439 -32.01 -4.14 -10.80
N SER A 440 -31.79 -2.84 -10.91
CA SER A 440 -31.97 -2.11 -12.17
C SER A 440 -30.95 -2.52 -13.23
N THR A 441 -29.74 -2.87 -12.83
CA THR A 441 -28.66 -3.22 -13.75
C THR A 441 -28.70 -4.67 -14.21
N TRP A 442 -28.96 -5.62 -13.29
CA TRP A 442 -28.72 -7.04 -13.55
C TRP A 442 -29.98 -7.91 -13.65
N THR A 443 -31.13 -7.47 -13.14
CA THR A 443 -32.38 -8.25 -13.31
C THR A 443 -32.74 -8.51 -14.79
N PRO A 444 -32.49 -7.54 -15.73
CA PRO A 444 -32.70 -7.81 -17.14
C PRO A 444 -31.77 -8.88 -17.74
N LEU A 445 -30.68 -9.19 -17.06
CA LEU A 445 -29.67 -10.20 -17.45
C LEU A 445 -29.79 -11.50 -16.62
N GLY A 446 -30.92 -11.71 -15.92
CA GLY A 446 -31.24 -12.95 -15.24
C GLY A 446 -30.88 -13.03 -13.76
N LEU A 447 -30.43 -11.94 -13.13
CA LEU A 447 -30.23 -11.90 -11.68
C LEU A 447 -31.60 -11.83 -10.96
N GLN A 448 -31.77 -12.69 -9.98
CA GLN A 448 -32.87 -12.60 -9.00
C GLN A 448 -32.33 -11.91 -7.75
N LEU A 449 -32.68 -10.64 -7.58
CA LEU A 449 -32.34 -9.90 -6.37
C LEU A 449 -33.37 -10.17 -5.28
N VAL A 450 -32.90 -10.56 -4.10
CA VAL A 450 -33.71 -10.69 -2.88
C VAL A 450 -33.26 -9.58 -1.92
N HIS A 451 -34.15 -8.61 -1.72
CA HIS A 451 -33.87 -7.51 -0.78
C HIS A 451 -34.21 -7.99 0.64
N CYS A 452 -33.18 -8.52 1.34
CA CYS A 452 -33.33 -9.07 2.68
C CYS A 452 -31.97 -9.15 3.40
N ASP A 453 -32.02 -9.40 4.72
CA ASP A 453 -30.85 -9.90 5.43
C ASP A 453 -30.53 -11.33 4.93
N PHE A 454 -29.29 -11.55 4.50
CA PHE A 454 -28.82 -12.87 4.08
C PHE A 454 -29.06 -13.95 5.14
N LEU A 455 -28.99 -13.60 6.42
CA LEU A 455 -29.21 -14.54 7.51
C LEU A 455 -30.63 -15.08 7.52
N ASP A 456 -31.61 -14.27 7.15
CA ASP A 456 -33.03 -14.71 7.05
C ASP A 456 -33.23 -15.55 5.77
N PHE A 457 -32.61 -15.17 4.65
CA PHE A 457 -32.62 -15.96 3.42
C PHE A 457 -32.00 -17.36 3.64
N ALA A 458 -30.93 -17.44 4.41
CA ALA A 458 -30.23 -18.67 4.69
C ALA A 458 -30.93 -19.54 5.76
N ASP A 459 -31.92 -19.02 6.48
CA ASP A 459 -32.72 -19.77 7.45
C ASP A 459 -33.91 -20.49 6.81
N ASP A 460 -34.27 -20.10 5.60
CA ASP A 460 -35.35 -20.76 4.83
C ASP A 460 -34.89 -22.11 4.27
N PRO A 461 -35.50 -23.25 4.75
CA PRO A 461 -35.14 -24.57 4.25
C PRO A 461 -35.41 -24.76 2.74
N GLY A 462 -36.30 -23.94 2.16
CA GLY A 462 -36.55 -23.89 0.75
C GLY A 462 -35.33 -23.54 -0.12
N ASN A 463 -34.27 -22.95 0.47
CA ASN A 463 -33.07 -22.56 -0.24
C ASN A 463 -31.91 -23.56 -0.07
N PHE A 464 -32.06 -24.62 0.75
CA PHE A 464 -30.96 -25.55 1.03
C PHE A 464 -30.56 -26.39 -0.18
N GLY A 465 -29.26 -26.56 -0.36
CA GLY A 465 -28.68 -27.40 -1.39
C GLY A 465 -28.92 -26.96 -2.83
N LYS A 466 -29.29 -25.71 -3.08
CA LYS A 466 -29.68 -25.22 -4.42
C LYS A 466 -28.52 -24.69 -5.26
N PHE A 467 -27.46 -24.21 -4.63
CA PHE A 467 -26.43 -23.46 -5.33
C PHE A 467 -25.16 -24.29 -5.50
N ASN A 468 -24.62 -24.32 -6.72
CA ASN A 468 -23.38 -25.01 -7.02
C ASN A 468 -22.17 -24.07 -7.18
N LEU A 469 -22.38 -22.76 -7.25
CA LEU A 469 -21.33 -21.75 -7.29
C LEU A 469 -21.66 -20.58 -6.36
N LEU A 470 -20.70 -20.21 -5.51
CA LEU A 470 -20.78 -19.01 -4.67
C LEU A 470 -19.47 -18.21 -4.81
N CYS A 471 -19.56 -16.95 -5.16
CA CYS A 471 -18.43 -16.00 -5.13
C CYS A 471 -18.90 -14.69 -4.49
N THR A 472 -18.19 -14.22 -3.47
CA THR A 472 -18.61 -13.03 -2.75
C THR A 472 -17.51 -12.38 -1.92
N ASN A 473 -17.72 -11.12 -1.57
CA ASN A 473 -17.02 -10.37 -0.52
C ASN A 473 -18.04 -10.11 0.61
N PRO A 474 -18.03 -10.87 1.73
CA PRO A 474 -19.00 -10.70 2.80
C PRO A 474 -18.72 -9.43 3.62
N PRO A 475 -19.68 -8.91 4.39
CA PRO A 475 -19.50 -7.70 5.19
C PRO A 475 -18.49 -7.91 6.33
N TYR A 476 -17.47 -6.99 6.46
CA TYR A 476 -16.41 -7.07 7.46
C TYR A 476 -16.77 -6.39 8.79
N VAL A 477 -17.98 -6.64 9.29
CA VAL A 477 -18.45 -6.09 10.57
C VAL A 477 -17.74 -6.76 11.75
N ARG A 478 -17.12 -5.93 12.60
CA ARG A 478 -16.40 -6.43 13.78
C ARG A 478 -17.37 -6.87 14.87
N HIS A 479 -16.97 -7.86 15.69
CA HIS A 479 -17.79 -8.46 16.73
C HIS A 479 -18.44 -7.46 17.71
N HIS A 480 -17.80 -6.33 18.03
CA HIS A 480 -18.34 -5.34 18.96
C HIS A 480 -19.45 -4.46 18.35
N HIS A 481 -19.65 -4.50 17.04
CA HIS A 481 -20.77 -3.86 16.36
C HIS A 481 -21.97 -4.80 16.17
N LEU A 482 -21.83 -6.10 16.47
CA LEU A 482 -22.90 -7.06 16.40
C LEU A 482 -23.73 -7.09 17.70
N GLN A 483 -25.04 -7.04 17.58
CA GLN A 483 -25.95 -7.12 18.72
C GLN A 483 -25.80 -8.47 19.46
N PRO A 484 -25.83 -8.49 20.79
CA PRO A 484 -25.67 -9.73 21.57
C PRO A 484 -26.66 -10.84 21.20
N ASP A 485 -27.93 -10.50 21.03
CA ASP A 485 -28.99 -11.48 20.72
C ASP A 485 -28.76 -12.11 19.33
N LEU A 486 -28.33 -11.32 18.35
CA LEU A 486 -27.96 -11.82 17.03
C LEU A 486 -26.80 -12.84 17.13
N LYS A 487 -25.78 -12.55 17.92
CA LYS A 487 -24.65 -13.48 18.11
C LYS A 487 -25.10 -14.81 18.69
N ILE A 488 -25.95 -14.79 19.73
CA ILE A 488 -26.48 -15.99 20.38
C ILE A 488 -27.29 -16.81 19.37
N ARG A 489 -28.17 -16.16 18.60
CA ARG A 489 -28.98 -16.82 17.53
C ARG A 489 -28.05 -17.51 16.52
N LEU A 490 -27.03 -16.80 16.00
CA LEU A 490 -26.12 -17.33 14.99
C LEU A 490 -25.25 -18.47 15.51
N GLN A 491 -24.74 -18.36 16.73
CA GLN A 491 -23.98 -19.43 17.38
C GLN A 491 -24.81 -20.70 17.55
N SER A 492 -26.04 -20.57 18.05
CA SER A 492 -26.99 -21.68 18.22
C SER A 492 -27.32 -22.36 16.90
N LEU A 493 -27.56 -21.58 15.84
CA LEU A 493 -27.87 -22.07 14.49
C LEU A 493 -26.69 -22.89 13.92
N ILE A 494 -25.47 -22.39 14.03
CA ILE A 494 -24.26 -23.06 13.54
C ILE A 494 -23.96 -24.31 14.35
N ALA A 495 -24.10 -24.26 15.67
CA ALA A 495 -23.95 -25.44 16.51
C ALA A 495 -24.92 -26.56 16.12
N LYS A 496 -26.20 -26.20 15.86
CA LYS A 496 -27.23 -27.14 15.41
C LYS A 496 -26.94 -27.74 14.04
N ARG A 497 -26.47 -26.92 13.07
CA ARG A 497 -26.29 -27.37 11.66
C ARG A 497 -24.93 -28.06 11.43
N LEU A 498 -23.87 -27.56 12.01
CA LEU A 498 -22.50 -28.00 11.71
C LEU A 498 -21.79 -28.67 12.89
N GLY A 499 -22.34 -28.59 14.10
CA GLY A 499 -21.66 -29.02 15.30
C GLY A 499 -20.41 -28.18 15.63
N LEU A 500 -20.39 -26.90 15.26
CA LEU A 500 -19.29 -25.97 15.46
C LEU A 500 -19.74 -24.83 16.39
N GLU A 501 -18.81 -24.32 17.21
CA GLU A 501 -19.08 -23.24 18.16
C GLU A 501 -18.23 -22.00 17.82
N PRO A 502 -18.78 -21.03 17.09
CA PRO A 502 -18.07 -19.78 16.83
C PRO A 502 -17.85 -18.97 18.11
N SER A 503 -16.67 -18.37 18.25
CA SER A 503 -16.37 -17.46 19.35
C SER A 503 -17.26 -16.20 19.28
N GLY A 504 -17.70 -15.67 20.43
CA GLY A 504 -18.38 -14.36 20.50
C GLY A 504 -17.51 -13.17 20.02
N LEU A 505 -16.21 -13.41 19.80
CA LEU A 505 -15.28 -12.44 19.21
C LEU A 505 -15.17 -12.56 17.68
N SER A 506 -15.93 -13.46 17.04
CA SER A 506 -15.92 -13.63 15.58
C SER A 506 -16.59 -12.45 14.89
N GLY A 507 -15.99 -11.97 13.80
CA GLY A 507 -16.62 -11.00 12.88
C GLY A 507 -17.76 -11.64 12.09
N LEU A 508 -18.62 -10.81 11.51
CA LEU A 508 -19.83 -11.25 10.79
C LEU A 508 -19.49 -12.19 9.62
N TYR A 509 -18.41 -11.99 8.92
CA TYR A 509 -17.98 -12.83 7.78
C TYR A 509 -17.82 -14.32 8.16
N VAL A 510 -17.39 -14.62 9.40
CA VAL A 510 -17.27 -16.01 9.87
C VAL A 510 -18.65 -16.69 9.90
N TYR A 511 -19.66 -15.96 10.39
CA TYR A 511 -21.04 -16.46 10.43
C TYR A 511 -21.62 -16.65 9.04
N PHE A 512 -21.35 -15.70 8.09
CA PHE A 512 -21.79 -15.80 6.69
C PHE A 512 -21.31 -17.10 6.05
N ILE A 513 -20.02 -17.42 6.15
CA ILE A 513 -19.45 -18.64 5.55
C ILE A 513 -20.10 -19.89 6.13
N LEU A 514 -20.19 -19.98 7.47
CA LEU A 514 -20.70 -21.17 8.14
C LEU A 514 -22.20 -21.37 7.88
N ILE A 515 -22.97 -20.30 7.74
CA ILE A 515 -24.41 -20.37 7.47
C ILE A 515 -24.67 -20.67 6.00
N ALA A 516 -23.87 -20.13 5.07
CA ALA A 516 -23.99 -20.41 3.64
C ALA A 516 -23.79 -21.90 3.30
N ASP A 517 -23.15 -22.68 4.17
CA ASP A 517 -22.95 -24.12 3.98
C ASP A 517 -24.25 -24.86 3.64
N ALA A 518 -25.35 -24.54 4.32
CA ALA A 518 -26.65 -25.20 4.08
C ALA A 518 -27.23 -24.92 2.69
N LEU A 519 -26.89 -23.79 2.08
CA LEU A 519 -27.40 -23.37 0.77
C LEU A 519 -26.66 -24.04 -0.40
N LEU A 520 -25.44 -24.50 -0.16
CA LEU A 520 -24.58 -25.11 -1.16
C LEU A 520 -25.00 -26.56 -1.44
N ALA A 521 -25.10 -26.92 -2.71
CA ALA A 521 -25.26 -28.28 -3.18
C ALA A 521 -23.99 -29.10 -2.90
N GLU A 522 -24.12 -30.43 -2.83
CA GLU A 522 -22.95 -31.30 -2.75
C GLU A 522 -22.07 -31.13 -4.02
N GLY A 523 -20.77 -30.98 -3.84
CA GLY A 523 -19.81 -30.69 -4.92
C GLY A 523 -19.73 -29.21 -5.31
N ALA A 524 -20.55 -28.33 -4.74
CA ALA A 524 -20.52 -26.89 -4.99
C ALA A 524 -19.16 -26.27 -4.70
N VAL A 525 -18.76 -25.28 -5.49
CA VAL A 525 -17.54 -24.49 -5.27
C VAL A 525 -17.91 -23.13 -4.68
N ALA A 526 -17.26 -22.76 -3.60
CA ALA A 526 -17.41 -21.46 -2.98
C ALA A 526 -16.05 -20.74 -2.91
N SER A 527 -16.03 -19.47 -3.30
CA SER A 527 -14.84 -18.61 -3.25
C SER A 527 -15.17 -17.29 -2.55
N TRP A 528 -14.43 -16.99 -1.50
CA TRP A 528 -14.67 -15.89 -0.58
C TRP A 528 -13.48 -14.96 -0.51
N LEU A 529 -13.71 -13.66 -0.65
CA LEU A 529 -12.73 -12.64 -0.31
C LEU A 529 -12.89 -12.28 1.17
N LEU A 530 -11.86 -12.51 1.98
CA LEU A 530 -11.97 -12.46 3.44
C LEU A 530 -10.84 -11.64 4.07
N PRO A 531 -11.06 -11.07 5.28
CA PRO A 531 -9.95 -10.60 6.11
C PRO A 531 -9.01 -11.76 6.45
N ALA A 532 -7.71 -11.59 6.20
CA ALA A 532 -6.70 -12.62 6.45
C ALA A 532 -6.51 -12.94 7.94
N GLU A 533 -7.05 -12.14 8.85
CA GLU A 533 -6.91 -12.31 10.29
C GLU A 533 -7.31 -13.70 10.78
N PHE A 534 -8.35 -14.32 10.21
CA PHE A 534 -8.80 -15.64 10.65
C PHE A 534 -7.73 -16.73 10.51
N LEU A 535 -6.72 -16.52 9.65
CA LEU A 535 -5.62 -17.47 9.45
C LEU A 535 -4.76 -17.66 10.73
N TYR A 536 -4.72 -16.67 11.61
CA TYR A 536 -3.80 -16.66 12.76
C TYR A 536 -4.42 -16.25 14.11
N VAL A 537 -5.65 -15.73 14.13
CA VAL A 537 -6.30 -15.36 15.41
C VAL A 537 -7.08 -16.53 16.03
N ASN A 538 -7.32 -16.46 17.35
CA ASN A 538 -8.00 -17.53 18.07
C ASN A 538 -9.47 -17.70 17.63
N TYR A 539 -10.20 -16.62 17.39
CA TYR A 539 -11.59 -16.71 16.94
C TYR A 539 -11.72 -17.31 15.53
N GLY A 540 -10.64 -17.27 14.72
CA GLY A 540 -10.57 -17.92 13.41
C GLY A 540 -10.47 -19.46 13.47
N LYS A 541 -10.24 -20.04 14.66
CA LYS A 541 -10.09 -21.50 14.83
C LYS A 541 -11.30 -22.28 14.30
N VAL A 542 -12.51 -21.77 14.54
CA VAL A 542 -13.74 -22.42 14.07
C VAL A 542 -13.80 -22.48 12.54
N LEU A 543 -13.40 -21.40 11.86
CA LEU A 543 -13.39 -21.35 10.41
C LEU A 543 -12.29 -22.26 9.83
N ARG A 544 -11.08 -22.26 10.43
CA ARG A 544 -10.01 -23.19 10.03
C ARG A 544 -10.41 -24.65 10.22
N ASN A 545 -11.12 -24.97 11.32
CA ASN A 545 -11.67 -26.30 11.55
C ASN A 545 -12.72 -26.66 10.47
N TYR A 546 -13.67 -25.77 10.19
CA TYR A 546 -14.65 -25.96 9.12
C TYR A 546 -13.99 -26.27 7.78
N LEU A 547 -13.01 -25.45 7.38
CA LEU A 547 -12.30 -25.56 6.10
C LEU A 547 -11.46 -26.84 5.95
N THR A 548 -11.09 -27.50 7.05
CA THR A 548 -10.27 -28.72 7.03
C THR A 548 -11.00 -29.99 7.46
N SER A 549 -12.23 -29.87 8.00
CA SER A 549 -12.97 -31.04 8.49
C SER A 549 -14.38 -31.22 7.95
N LYS A 550 -14.98 -30.15 7.39
CA LYS A 550 -16.37 -30.20 6.88
C LYS A 550 -16.45 -30.04 5.36
N VAL A 551 -15.47 -29.37 4.76
CA VAL A 551 -15.38 -29.12 3.34
C VAL A 551 -13.99 -29.44 2.81
N THR A 552 -13.83 -29.61 1.53
CA THR A 552 -12.53 -29.80 0.88
C THR A 552 -11.96 -28.44 0.50
N LEU A 553 -10.99 -27.94 1.27
CA LEU A 553 -10.29 -26.70 0.99
C LEU A 553 -9.38 -26.90 -0.24
N LEU A 554 -9.60 -26.07 -1.28
CA LEU A 554 -8.90 -26.17 -2.56
C LEU A 554 -7.73 -25.20 -2.66
N ALA A 555 -7.96 -23.92 -2.30
CA ALA A 555 -6.96 -22.87 -2.41
C ALA A 555 -7.13 -21.77 -1.37
N ILE A 556 -6.01 -21.21 -0.94
CA ILE A 556 -5.94 -19.93 -0.20
C ILE A 556 -4.90 -19.05 -0.87
N HIS A 557 -5.31 -17.86 -1.31
CA HIS A 557 -4.39 -16.81 -1.73
C HIS A 557 -4.35 -15.69 -0.70
N HIS A 558 -3.16 -15.37 -0.21
CA HIS A 558 -2.93 -14.28 0.73
C HIS A 558 -2.26 -13.11 0.01
N PHE A 559 -2.95 -11.99 -0.11
CA PHE A 559 -2.36 -10.77 -0.70
C PHE A 559 -1.23 -10.23 0.17
N ASN A 560 -0.24 -9.63 -0.46
CA ASN A 560 0.80 -8.93 0.29
C ASN A 560 0.15 -7.78 1.09
N PRO A 561 0.37 -7.69 2.41
CA PRO A 561 -0.16 -6.60 3.24
C PRO A 561 0.25 -5.20 2.78
N ASP A 562 1.35 -5.07 2.03
CA ASP A 562 1.81 -3.80 1.44
C ASP A 562 1.02 -3.43 0.17
N GLU A 563 0.33 -4.38 -0.45
CA GLU A 563 -0.50 -4.21 -1.65
C GLU A 563 -1.96 -4.08 -1.21
N VAL A 564 -2.47 -2.86 -1.13
CA VAL A 564 -3.84 -2.58 -0.68
C VAL A 564 -4.85 -3.01 -1.74
N GLN A 565 -5.81 -3.86 -1.39
CA GLN A 565 -6.85 -4.35 -2.30
C GLN A 565 -8.10 -3.46 -2.33
N PHE A 566 -8.27 -2.62 -1.32
CA PHE A 566 -9.39 -1.70 -1.17
C PHE A 566 -8.88 -0.28 -0.94
N ASP A 567 -9.45 0.69 -1.62
CA ASP A 567 -9.06 2.10 -1.48
C ASP A 567 -9.41 2.66 -0.09
N ASP A 568 -10.44 2.12 0.57
CA ASP A 568 -11.01 2.65 1.82
C ASP A 568 -10.64 1.83 3.08
N ALA A 569 -9.89 0.73 2.97
CA ALA A 569 -9.61 -0.12 4.12
C ALA A 569 -8.17 -0.64 4.18
N LEU A 570 -7.51 -0.41 5.31
CA LEU A 570 -6.22 -1.02 5.65
C LEU A 570 -6.43 -2.46 6.19
N VAL A 571 -7.10 -3.33 5.40
CA VAL A 571 -7.35 -4.72 5.76
C VAL A 571 -6.46 -5.61 4.90
N SER A 572 -5.67 -6.47 5.55
CA SER A 572 -5.01 -7.58 4.85
C SER A 572 -6.07 -8.60 4.46
N SER A 573 -6.17 -8.89 3.16
CA SER A 573 -7.21 -9.77 2.60
C SER A 573 -6.62 -11.08 2.09
N CYS A 574 -7.45 -12.10 2.02
CA CYS A 574 -7.15 -13.36 1.37
C CYS A 574 -8.37 -13.89 0.61
N ILE A 575 -8.12 -14.72 -0.39
CA ILE A 575 -9.18 -15.46 -1.10
C ILE A 575 -9.16 -16.91 -0.61
N VAL A 576 -10.33 -17.44 -0.24
CA VAL A 576 -10.49 -18.83 0.21
C VAL A 576 -11.45 -19.53 -0.74
N THR A 577 -10.98 -20.59 -1.40
CA THR A 577 -11.79 -21.41 -2.30
C THR A 577 -11.91 -22.83 -1.76
N TYR A 578 -13.12 -23.34 -1.63
CA TYR A 578 -13.37 -24.71 -1.19
C TYR A 578 -14.50 -25.37 -1.98
N ARG A 579 -14.55 -26.69 -1.91
CA ARG A 579 -15.66 -27.51 -2.43
C ARG A 579 -16.51 -28.04 -1.27
N LYS A 580 -17.81 -27.99 -1.41
CA LYS A 580 -18.76 -28.62 -0.50
C LYS A 580 -18.73 -30.13 -0.69
N SER A 581 -17.77 -30.77 -0.09
CA SER A 581 -17.59 -32.23 -0.02
C SER A 581 -16.72 -32.56 1.18
N ALA A 582 -16.91 -33.73 1.76
CA ALA A 582 -16.03 -34.18 2.83
C ALA A 582 -14.57 -34.22 2.36
N PRO A 583 -13.60 -33.74 3.15
CA PRO A 583 -12.20 -33.79 2.80
C PRO A 583 -11.69 -35.25 2.82
N SER A 584 -10.77 -35.61 1.92
CA SER A 584 -10.02 -36.85 1.99
C SER A 584 -8.57 -36.57 2.45
N ASP A 585 -7.92 -37.59 3.02
CA ASP A 585 -6.55 -37.46 3.56
C ASP A 585 -5.50 -37.21 2.47
N GLU A 586 -5.81 -37.48 1.21
CA GLU A 586 -4.90 -37.31 0.07
C GLU A 586 -4.96 -35.89 -0.51
N VAL A 587 -5.93 -35.05 -0.11
CA VAL A 587 -6.12 -33.73 -0.69
C VAL A 587 -5.15 -32.72 -0.09
N SER A 588 -4.55 -31.91 -0.99
CA SER A 588 -3.72 -30.76 -0.64
C SER A 588 -4.39 -29.47 -1.06
N CYS A 589 -4.21 -28.43 -0.24
CA CYS A 589 -4.61 -27.06 -0.53
C CYS A 589 -3.50 -26.33 -1.27
N GLU A 590 -3.83 -25.61 -2.33
CA GLU A 590 -2.93 -24.67 -2.97
C GLU A 590 -2.88 -23.38 -2.12
N MET A 591 -1.72 -23.11 -1.54
CA MET A 591 -1.48 -21.89 -0.78
C MET A 591 -0.59 -20.97 -1.59
N SER A 592 -1.06 -19.76 -1.89
CA SER A 592 -0.34 -18.80 -2.70
C SER A 592 -0.24 -17.44 -1.97
N PHE A 593 0.83 -16.68 -2.27
CA PHE A 593 1.12 -15.42 -1.60
C PHE A 593 1.62 -14.34 -2.56
N GLY A 594 1.11 -13.11 -2.39
CA GLY A 594 1.53 -11.89 -3.08
C GLY A 594 1.33 -11.92 -4.59
N GLY A 595 1.32 -10.74 -5.21
CA GLY A 595 0.97 -10.61 -6.62
C GLY A 595 -0.52 -10.78 -6.89
N ASP A 596 -0.87 -10.88 -8.16
CA ASP A 596 -2.25 -11.16 -8.58
C ASP A 596 -2.64 -12.61 -8.25
N PHE A 597 -3.91 -12.85 -7.95
CA PHE A 597 -4.41 -14.17 -7.58
C PHE A 597 -4.11 -15.26 -8.62
N LEU A 598 -4.13 -14.91 -9.91
CA LEU A 598 -3.82 -15.85 -11.00
C LEU A 598 -2.33 -15.91 -11.36
N ASP A 599 -1.51 -14.98 -10.82
CA ASP A 599 -0.05 -14.88 -11.02
C ASP A 599 0.63 -14.59 -9.69
N ALA A 600 0.53 -15.53 -8.76
CA ALA A 600 1.06 -15.36 -7.41
C ALA A 600 2.59 -15.50 -7.40
N LYS A 601 3.25 -14.69 -6.54
CA LYS A 601 4.71 -14.69 -6.38
C LYS A 601 5.24 -16.00 -5.80
N GLU A 602 4.48 -16.62 -4.91
CA GLU A 602 4.82 -17.90 -4.28
C GLU A 602 3.60 -18.80 -4.26
N ILE A 603 3.77 -20.09 -4.60
CA ILE A 603 2.72 -21.12 -4.57
C ILE A 603 3.27 -22.37 -3.89
N LYS A 604 2.53 -22.94 -2.95
CA LYS A 604 2.85 -24.18 -2.24
C LYS A 604 1.63 -25.07 -2.12
N SER A 605 1.81 -26.36 -2.31
CA SER A 605 0.79 -27.37 -2.04
C SER A 605 0.98 -27.93 -0.63
N VAL A 606 -0.04 -27.80 0.21
CA VAL A 606 0.00 -28.19 1.63
C VAL A 606 -1.09 -29.22 1.92
N PRO A 607 -0.76 -30.42 2.44
CA PRO A 607 -1.76 -31.42 2.80
C PRO A 607 -2.77 -30.90 3.82
N LEU A 608 -4.06 -31.16 3.62
CA LEU A 608 -5.13 -30.70 4.55
C LEU A 608 -4.92 -31.21 5.97
N LEU A 609 -4.43 -32.43 6.13
CA LEU A 609 -4.10 -32.99 7.44
C LEU A 609 -3.03 -32.20 8.16
N GLN A 610 -2.04 -31.66 7.45
CA GLN A 610 -1.04 -30.75 8.03
C GLN A 610 -1.67 -29.43 8.45
N LEU A 611 -2.49 -28.82 7.61
CA LEU A 611 -3.22 -27.57 7.95
C LEU A 611 -4.14 -27.77 9.17
N HIS A 612 -4.80 -28.91 9.28
CA HIS A 612 -5.69 -29.23 10.39
C HIS A 612 -4.95 -29.25 11.75
N ARG A 613 -3.71 -29.71 11.75
CA ARG A 613 -2.85 -29.78 12.95
C ARG A 613 -2.26 -28.44 13.35
N LEU A 614 -2.19 -27.47 12.43
CA LEU A 614 -1.61 -26.17 12.68
C LEU A 614 -2.59 -25.25 13.41
N SER A 615 -2.15 -24.63 14.49
CA SER A 615 -2.94 -23.62 15.21
C SER A 615 -3.07 -22.29 14.47
N LYS A 616 -2.13 -21.99 13.58
CA LYS A 616 -2.08 -20.78 12.73
C LYS A 616 -1.64 -21.17 11.33
N TRP A 617 -2.23 -20.51 10.31
CA TRP A 617 -1.88 -20.68 8.91
C TRP A 617 -1.13 -19.44 8.43
N THR A 618 0.14 -19.31 8.83
CA THR A 618 0.98 -18.17 8.46
C THR A 618 1.71 -18.45 7.15
N MET A 619 1.60 -17.56 6.19
CA MET A 619 2.39 -17.50 4.98
C MET A 619 3.54 -16.50 5.20
N PRO A 620 4.70 -16.65 4.59
CA PRO A 620 5.12 -17.50 3.48
C PRO A 620 6.02 -18.70 3.87
N HIS A 621 6.18 -19.02 5.14
CA HIS A 621 7.24 -19.93 5.56
C HIS A 621 6.73 -21.30 6.00
N PHE A 622 6.02 -22.01 5.11
CA PHE A 622 5.96 -23.47 5.17
C PHE A 622 7.26 -24.10 4.65
N SER A 623 8.42 -23.51 4.95
CA SER A 623 9.64 -24.30 4.95
C SER A 623 9.61 -25.19 6.18
N PRO A 624 9.89 -26.49 6.08
CA PRO A 624 10.15 -27.30 7.24
C PRO A 624 11.46 -26.80 7.86
N THR A 625 11.38 -25.77 8.71
CA THR A 625 12.41 -25.59 9.71
C THR A 625 12.30 -26.81 10.57
N VAL A 626 13.30 -27.67 10.47
CA VAL A 626 13.54 -28.79 11.37
C VAL A 626 13.30 -28.25 12.78
N SER A 627 12.23 -28.70 13.40
CA SER A 627 11.96 -28.39 14.81
C SER A 627 13.00 -29.15 15.60
N HIS A 628 14.13 -28.52 15.91
CA HIS A 628 14.94 -28.99 17.01
C HIS A 628 14.16 -28.71 18.30
N SER A 629 14.01 -29.71 19.12
CA SER A 629 13.35 -29.65 20.43
C SER A 629 13.96 -28.64 21.41
N ASP A 630 15.06 -27.99 21.03
CA ASP A 630 15.88 -27.11 21.88
C ASP A 630 15.78 -25.60 21.48
N ASP A 631 14.79 -25.21 20.67
CA ASP A 631 14.64 -23.80 20.26
C ASP A 631 14.11 -22.94 21.41
N LEU A 632 14.99 -22.14 22.02
CA LEU A 632 14.65 -21.18 23.06
C LEU A 632 13.68 -20.12 22.58
N ARG A 633 12.62 -19.89 23.34
CA ARG A 633 11.61 -18.85 23.07
C ARG A 633 11.62 -17.78 24.17
N LEU A 634 11.09 -16.62 23.84
CA LEU A 634 11.02 -15.51 24.81
C LEU A 634 10.21 -15.87 26.06
N LYS A 635 9.18 -16.73 25.95
CA LYS A 635 8.39 -17.22 27.09
C LYS A 635 9.21 -17.96 28.17
N ASP A 636 10.36 -18.49 27.77
CA ASP A 636 11.24 -19.25 28.68
C ASP A 636 12.06 -18.30 29.55
N MET A 637 12.05 -17.00 29.30
CA MET A 637 12.88 -15.99 29.97
C MET A 637 12.10 -14.79 30.48
N ILE A 638 10.99 -14.43 29.84
CA ILE A 638 10.25 -13.20 30.16
C ILE A 638 8.74 -13.45 30.26
N SER A 639 8.07 -12.61 31.03
CA SER A 639 6.63 -12.41 30.97
C SER A 639 6.31 -11.08 30.28
N VAL A 640 5.21 -11.04 29.51
CA VAL A 640 4.84 -9.86 28.71
C VAL A 640 3.48 -9.36 29.12
N ARG A 641 3.38 -8.04 29.36
CA ARG A 641 2.11 -7.34 29.65
C ARG A 641 2.02 -6.08 28.80
N ARG A 642 0.81 -5.69 28.45
CA ARG A 642 0.60 -4.39 27.79
C ARG A 642 0.88 -3.24 28.75
N GLY A 643 1.31 -2.10 28.22
CA GLY A 643 1.33 -0.85 28.96
C GLY A 643 -0.07 -0.36 29.32
N VAL A 644 -0.14 0.75 30.06
CA VAL A 644 -1.39 1.32 30.58
C VAL A 644 -2.34 1.69 29.44
N ALA A 645 -3.58 1.24 29.53
CA ALA A 645 -4.66 1.63 28.63
C ALA A 645 -5.49 2.74 29.29
N THR A 646 -5.27 3.99 28.91
CA THR A 646 -5.93 5.14 29.55
C THR A 646 -7.40 5.29 29.15
N GLY A 647 -7.79 4.83 27.97
CA GLY A 647 -9.11 5.11 27.39
C GLY A 647 -9.19 6.48 26.69
N ALA A 648 -8.24 7.39 26.96
CA ALA A 648 -8.12 8.70 26.34
C ALA A 648 -6.69 9.24 26.49
N ASN A 649 -5.76 8.72 25.69
CA ASN A 649 -4.35 9.12 25.76
C ASN A 649 -4.18 10.65 25.61
N ASP A 650 -4.93 11.25 24.68
CA ASP A 650 -4.85 12.70 24.40
C ASP A 650 -5.27 13.59 25.60
N TYR A 651 -5.91 13.00 26.60
CA TYR A 651 -6.32 13.69 27.81
C TYR A 651 -5.47 13.31 29.01
N PHE A 652 -5.19 12.03 29.23
CA PHE A 652 -4.48 11.55 30.41
C PHE A 652 -2.96 11.66 30.33
N LEU A 653 -2.42 11.88 29.12
CA LEU A 653 -0.99 12.12 28.90
C LEU A 653 -0.76 13.62 28.78
N ILE A 654 -0.30 14.21 29.87
CA ILE A 654 -0.15 15.65 29.98
C ILE A 654 1.31 16.07 29.93
N ASP A 655 1.55 17.27 29.46
CA ASP A 655 2.85 17.94 29.44
C ASP A 655 3.04 18.88 30.65
N GLU A 656 4.25 19.40 30.80
CA GLU A 656 4.62 20.29 31.87
C GLU A 656 3.77 21.59 31.87
N GLU A 657 3.44 22.11 30.68
CA GLU A 657 2.61 23.30 30.55
C GLU A 657 1.21 23.08 31.14
N THR A 658 0.61 21.93 30.87
CA THR A 658 -0.69 21.55 31.44
C THR A 658 -0.60 21.33 32.94
N VAL A 659 0.48 20.72 33.44
CA VAL A 659 0.70 20.54 34.89
C VAL A 659 0.75 21.89 35.59
N VAL A 660 1.51 22.83 35.07
CA VAL A 660 1.63 24.18 35.63
C VAL A 660 0.30 24.96 35.53
N LYS A 661 -0.35 24.91 34.36
CA LYS A 661 -1.60 25.64 34.10
C LYS A 661 -2.73 25.27 35.07
N TYR A 662 -2.83 24.00 35.42
CA TYR A 662 -3.91 23.47 36.28
C TYR A 662 -3.43 23.14 37.69
N GLU A 663 -2.20 23.54 38.04
CA GLU A 663 -1.60 23.28 39.36
C GLU A 663 -1.76 21.83 39.81
N ILE A 664 -1.48 20.88 38.90
CA ILE A 664 -1.70 19.45 39.14
C ILE A 664 -0.64 18.93 40.13
N PRO A 665 -1.03 18.39 41.31
CA PRO A 665 -0.07 17.91 42.27
C PRO A 665 0.79 16.76 41.77
N SER A 666 2.08 16.78 42.02
CA SER A 666 3.05 15.76 41.58
C SER A 666 2.73 14.35 42.07
N ILE A 667 1.99 14.21 43.20
CA ILE A 667 1.54 12.92 43.74
C ILE A 667 0.59 12.16 42.79
N TYR A 668 -0.07 12.89 41.88
CA TYR A 668 -0.97 12.30 40.86
C TYR A 668 -0.32 12.19 39.50
N LEU A 669 0.98 12.46 39.40
CA LEU A 669 1.74 12.40 38.17
C LEU A 669 2.71 11.24 38.18
N LYS A 670 2.68 10.42 37.11
CA LYS A 670 3.66 9.37 36.88
C LYS A 670 4.42 9.66 35.60
N SER A 671 5.75 9.62 35.66
CA SER A 671 6.57 9.74 34.45
C SER A 671 6.19 8.64 33.46
N ILE A 672 5.95 9.01 32.20
CA ILE A 672 5.57 8.10 31.14
C ILE A 672 6.41 8.35 29.88
N LEU A 673 6.81 7.27 29.21
CA LEU A 673 7.57 7.37 27.98
C LEU A 673 6.69 7.86 26.82
N PRO A 674 7.24 8.68 25.91
CA PRO A 674 6.58 9.04 24.67
C PRO A 674 6.38 7.81 23.78
N SER A 675 5.58 7.94 22.72
CA SER A 675 5.38 6.85 21.76
C SER A 675 6.72 6.34 21.18
N PRO A 676 6.84 5.02 20.83
CA PRO A 676 8.08 4.43 20.29
C PRO A 676 8.67 5.18 19.09
N ARG A 677 7.86 5.87 18.31
CA ARG A 677 8.30 6.67 17.14
C ARG A 677 9.20 7.86 17.51
N PHE A 678 9.12 8.34 18.75
CA PHE A 678 9.92 9.46 19.26
C PHE A 678 11.14 9.00 20.06
N ILE A 679 11.34 7.70 20.24
CA ILE A 679 12.50 7.12 20.90
C ILE A 679 13.39 6.52 19.82
N HIS A 680 14.57 7.13 19.61
CA HIS A 680 15.48 6.71 18.55
C HIS A 680 16.45 5.63 19.02
N ASP A 681 16.94 5.72 20.23
CA ASP A 681 17.90 4.80 20.81
C ASP A 681 17.24 3.58 21.45
N ALA A 682 17.91 2.44 21.44
CA ALA A 682 17.46 1.23 22.10
C ALA A 682 17.63 1.29 23.63
N VAL A 683 18.26 2.33 24.16
CA VAL A 683 18.54 2.51 25.59
C VAL A 683 17.91 3.83 26.04
N ILE A 684 17.09 3.75 27.07
CA ILE A 684 16.43 4.89 27.70
C ILE A 684 17.13 5.14 29.03
N GLU A 685 17.89 6.22 29.09
CA GLU A 685 18.62 6.63 30.29
C GLU A 685 17.74 7.36 31.29
N ALA A 686 18.20 7.45 32.53
CA ALA A 686 17.51 8.12 33.60
C ALA A 686 18.33 9.24 34.22
N ASN A 687 17.64 10.28 34.64
CA ASN A 687 18.17 11.28 35.57
C ASN A 687 18.35 10.67 36.99
N PRO A 688 19.08 11.34 37.89
CA PRO A 688 19.29 10.83 39.27
C PRO A 688 17.99 10.60 40.08
N ASP A 689 16.90 11.30 39.75
CA ASP A 689 15.58 11.13 40.35
C ASP A 689 14.78 9.94 39.78
N GLY A 690 15.27 9.37 38.68
CA GLY A 690 14.65 8.25 37.99
C GLY A 690 13.74 8.67 36.84
N THR A 691 13.62 9.97 36.52
CA THR A 691 12.91 10.44 35.35
C THR A 691 13.64 10.05 34.06
N PRO A 692 12.95 9.75 32.93
CA PRO A 692 13.61 9.35 31.69
C PRO A 692 14.29 10.55 31.02
N ILE A 693 15.42 10.31 30.38
CA ILE A 693 16.06 11.30 29.51
C ILE A 693 15.48 11.15 28.11
N VAL A 694 14.50 11.97 27.81
CA VAL A 694 13.76 12.00 26.52
C VAL A 694 13.59 13.43 26.05
N ALA A 695 13.31 13.61 24.74
CA ALA A 695 13.18 14.94 24.14
C ALA A 695 12.01 15.75 24.73
N GLU A 696 10.91 15.08 25.09
CA GLU A 696 9.74 15.71 25.69
C GLU A 696 9.30 14.90 26.92
N SER A 697 9.28 15.53 28.08
CA SER A 697 8.73 14.94 29.30
C SER A 697 7.22 14.87 29.22
N ARG A 698 6.66 13.73 29.57
CA ARG A 698 5.22 13.51 29.65
C ARG A 698 4.86 12.85 30.96
N TYR A 699 3.67 13.14 31.44
CA TYR A 699 3.14 12.57 32.69
C TYR A 699 1.80 11.89 32.44
N LEU A 700 1.60 10.77 33.09
CA LEU A 700 0.29 10.13 33.20
C LEU A 700 -0.43 10.73 34.41
N LEU A 701 -1.59 11.31 34.19
CA LEU A 701 -2.49 11.69 35.28
C LEU A 701 -3.15 10.42 35.86
N ASP A 702 -2.83 10.12 37.11
CA ASP A 702 -3.33 8.97 37.85
C ASP A 702 -3.75 9.39 39.29
N CYS A 703 -5.01 9.78 39.41
CA CYS A 703 -5.57 10.27 40.68
C CYS A 703 -6.57 9.26 41.25
N SER A 704 -6.30 8.76 42.44
CA SER A 704 -7.19 7.84 43.20
C SER A 704 -8.12 8.56 44.18
N ALA A 705 -7.97 9.90 44.36
CA ALA A 705 -8.79 10.65 45.28
C ALA A 705 -10.24 10.77 44.79
N SER A 706 -11.18 10.81 45.72
CA SER A 706 -12.60 10.96 45.40
C SER A 706 -12.89 12.34 44.78
N PRO A 707 -13.96 12.49 43.97
CA PRO A 707 -14.33 13.78 43.39
C PRO A 707 -14.46 14.92 44.43
N ASN A 708 -14.99 14.62 45.60
CA ASN A 708 -15.14 15.59 46.69
C ASN A 708 -13.79 16.05 47.27
N GLU A 709 -12.84 15.12 47.42
CA GLU A 709 -11.49 15.45 47.87
C GLU A 709 -10.75 16.30 46.85
N VAL A 710 -10.77 15.91 45.57
CA VAL A 710 -10.12 16.65 44.48
C VAL A 710 -10.68 18.07 44.43
N ARG A 711 -12.00 18.23 44.45
CA ARG A 711 -12.66 19.54 44.43
C ARG A 711 -12.25 20.45 45.58
N ARG A 712 -12.12 19.87 46.79
CA ARG A 712 -11.79 20.62 48.00
C ARG A 712 -10.31 20.96 48.11
N LEU A 713 -9.43 20.00 47.80
CA LEU A 713 -7.99 20.12 48.06
C LEU A 713 -7.18 20.58 46.83
N HIS A 714 -7.68 20.33 45.60
CA HIS A 714 -6.96 20.56 44.36
C HIS A 714 -7.87 21.22 43.31
N PRO A 715 -8.30 22.47 43.50
CA PRO A 715 -9.27 23.13 42.62
C PRO A 715 -8.78 23.26 41.17
N GLY A 716 -7.47 23.41 40.95
CA GLY A 716 -6.88 23.41 39.60
C GLY A 716 -7.04 22.08 38.89
N LEU A 717 -6.71 20.96 39.54
CA LEU A 717 -6.95 19.62 39.03
C LEU A 717 -8.46 19.38 38.80
N TRP A 718 -9.33 19.86 39.73
CA TRP A 718 -10.77 19.71 39.56
C TRP A 718 -11.26 20.38 38.27
N LYS A 719 -10.78 21.59 37.98
CA LYS A 719 -11.10 22.31 36.74
C LYS A 719 -10.68 21.50 35.51
N TYR A 720 -9.51 20.86 35.53
CA TYR A 720 -9.07 19.97 34.46
C TYR A 720 -10.01 18.79 34.31
N LEU A 721 -10.44 18.15 35.39
CA LEU A 721 -11.38 17.03 35.36
C LEU A 721 -12.76 17.44 34.83
N GLU A 722 -13.25 18.67 35.14
CA GLU A 722 -14.48 19.19 34.53
C GLU A 722 -14.42 19.34 33.02
N GLU A 723 -13.26 19.70 32.47
CA GLU A 723 -13.07 19.68 31.02
C GLU A 723 -13.14 18.27 30.44
N GLY A 724 -12.66 17.26 31.16
CA GLY A 724 -12.80 15.85 30.81
C GLY A 724 -14.25 15.38 30.78
N VAL A 725 -15.04 15.80 31.75
CA VAL A 725 -16.49 15.54 31.78
C VAL A 725 -17.20 16.20 30.59
N ALA A 726 -16.87 17.48 30.31
CA ALA A 726 -17.41 18.17 29.13
C ALA A 726 -17.08 17.50 27.80
N LYS A 727 -15.95 16.77 27.71
CA LYS A 727 -15.53 15.94 26.54
C LYS A 727 -16.16 14.54 26.53
N GLY A 728 -17.05 14.21 27.46
CA GLY A 728 -17.72 12.90 27.54
C GLY A 728 -16.77 11.72 27.91
N LEU A 729 -15.65 12.00 28.59
CA LEU A 729 -14.69 10.94 28.94
C LEU A 729 -15.21 9.93 29.94
N PRO A 730 -16.04 10.30 30.95
CA PRO A 730 -16.61 9.32 31.89
C PRO A 730 -17.41 8.21 31.21
N ASP A 731 -18.05 8.50 30.06
CA ASP A 731 -18.89 7.55 29.33
C ASP A 731 -18.10 6.59 28.42
N ARG A 732 -16.80 6.83 28.23
CA ARG A 732 -15.95 5.93 27.46
C ARG A 732 -15.77 4.60 28.18
N TYR A 733 -15.88 3.50 27.44
CA TYR A 733 -15.88 2.13 27.97
C TYR A 733 -14.83 1.86 29.08
N LEU A 734 -13.55 2.22 28.85
CA LEU A 734 -12.49 2.00 29.85
C LEU A 734 -12.62 2.94 31.04
N CYS A 735 -13.05 4.19 30.85
CA CYS A 735 -13.23 5.16 31.93
C CYS A 735 -14.45 4.78 32.78
N ALA A 736 -15.56 4.41 32.18
CA ALA A 736 -16.78 3.99 32.84
C ALA A 736 -16.60 2.69 33.67
N SER A 737 -15.66 1.84 33.32
CA SER A 737 -15.38 0.59 34.04
C SER A 737 -14.55 0.76 35.31
N ARG A 738 -14.08 1.99 35.62
CA ARG A 738 -13.23 2.29 36.79
C ARG A 738 -14.06 2.79 37.96
N GLU A 739 -13.54 2.67 39.16
CA GLU A 739 -14.17 3.18 40.38
C GLU A 739 -14.38 4.70 40.30
N VAL A 740 -13.37 5.42 39.87
CA VAL A 740 -13.46 6.81 39.41
C VAL A 740 -12.87 6.88 38.02
N TRP A 741 -13.55 7.55 37.10
CA TRP A 741 -13.24 7.52 35.67
C TRP A 741 -11.82 7.99 35.32
N TYR A 742 -11.19 8.80 36.17
CA TYR A 742 -9.83 9.33 35.97
C TYR A 742 -8.74 8.49 36.70
N PHE A 743 -9.08 7.44 37.44
CA PHE A 743 -8.12 6.52 38.03
C PHE A 743 -7.52 5.61 36.95
N GLN A 744 -6.20 5.33 37.06
CA GLN A 744 -5.50 4.52 36.05
C GLN A 744 -5.13 3.14 36.61
N GLU A 745 -4.93 2.21 35.69
CA GLU A 745 -4.44 0.88 36.00
C GLU A 745 -2.99 0.96 36.51
N LYS A 746 -2.69 0.29 37.62
CA LYS A 746 -1.32 0.24 38.15
C LYS A 746 -0.43 -0.62 37.27
N ARG A 747 0.70 -0.08 36.86
CA ARG A 747 1.78 -0.78 36.17
C ARG A 747 3.11 -0.38 36.80
N GLU A 748 3.96 -1.40 37.05
CA GLU A 748 5.34 -1.15 37.46
C GLU A 748 6.20 -0.87 36.23
N PRO A 749 7.20 0.00 36.33
CA PRO A 749 8.19 0.21 35.29
C PRO A 749 8.86 -1.13 34.92
N ALA A 750 9.00 -1.38 33.62
CA ALA A 750 9.66 -2.58 33.13
C ALA A 750 11.08 -2.24 32.66
N LEU A 751 12.03 -3.11 32.95
CA LEU A 751 13.41 -2.97 32.52
C LEU A 751 13.55 -3.11 31.00
N PHE A 752 12.75 -3.99 30.39
CA PHE A 752 12.71 -4.18 28.95
C PHE A 752 11.34 -3.85 28.39
N LEU A 753 11.35 -3.22 27.22
CA LEU A 753 10.14 -2.82 26.51
C LEU A 753 10.22 -3.30 25.06
N ALA A 754 9.05 -3.56 24.45
CA ALA A 754 8.95 -3.73 23.01
C ALA A 754 7.89 -2.80 22.44
N SER A 755 8.07 -2.31 21.21
CA SER A 755 6.99 -1.61 20.50
C SER A 755 5.87 -2.60 20.20
N TYR A 756 4.62 -2.17 20.44
CA TYR A 756 3.43 -3.01 20.21
C TYR A 756 3.07 -3.12 18.73
N MET A 757 3.37 -2.06 17.99
CA MET A 757 3.15 -1.95 16.55
C MET A 757 4.31 -1.20 15.90
N GLY A 758 4.59 -1.48 14.63
CA GLY A 758 5.57 -0.78 13.84
C GLY A 758 5.43 -1.04 12.36
N ARG A 759 6.09 -0.21 11.55
CA ARG A 759 6.26 -0.40 10.11
C ARG A 759 7.73 -0.65 9.82
N SER A 760 8.02 -1.51 8.86
CA SER A 760 9.39 -1.70 8.39
C SER A 760 9.82 -0.51 7.53
N SER A 761 10.94 0.11 7.86
CA SER A 761 11.59 1.11 7.01
C SER A 761 12.59 0.40 6.07
N GLY A 762 12.07 -0.32 5.08
CA GLY A 762 12.87 -1.12 4.14
C GLY A 762 12.76 -2.64 4.36
N SER A 763 13.25 -3.43 3.40
CA SER A 763 13.11 -4.89 3.36
C SER A 763 13.79 -5.64 4.51
N HIS A 764 14.75 -5.03 5.20
CA HIS A 764 15.58 -5.68 6.22
C HIS A 764 15.34 -5.20 7.66
N SER A 765 14.57 -4.12 7.89
CA SER A 765 14.33 -3.62 9.25
C SER A 765 13.18 -4.36 9.94
N CYS A 766 13.42 -4.80 11.19
CA CYS A 766 12.36 -5.38 12.02
C CYS A 766 11.35 -4.30 12.42
N PRO A 767 10.03 -4.51 12.24
CA PRO A 767 9.01 -3.54 12.60
C PRO A 767 8.80 -3.42 14.12
N ILE A 768 9.21 -4.42 14.88
CA ILE A 768 9.13 -4.43 16.35
C ILE A 768 10.52 -4.12 16.91
N ARG A 769 10.60 -3.09 17.73
CA ARG A 769 11.83 -2.62 18.36
C ARG A 769 11.82 -2.94 19.85
N PHE A 770 12.95 -3.34 20.40
CA PHE A 770 13.14 -3.61 21.81
C PHE A 770 13.99 -2.51 22.46
N PHE A 771 13.68 -2.17 23.72
CA PHE A 771 14.33 -1.08 24.45
C PHE A 771 14.72 -1.54 25.85
N ALA A 772 15.88 -1.08 26.34
CA ALA A 772 16.24 -1.13 27.76
C ALA A 772 15.83 0.19 28.43
N ASN A 773 15.02 0.12 29.48
CA ASN A 773 14.53 1.27 30.22
C ASN A 773 15.17 1.32 31.61
N PHE A 774 16.11 2.22 31.80
CA PHE A 774 16.76 2.45 33.09
C PHE A 774 16.01 3.46 33.97
N SER A 775 14.93 4.05 33.46
CA SER A 775 14.12 5.01 34.18
C SER A 775 12.99 4.35 34.99
N LYS A 776 12.36 5.15 35.85
CA LYS A 776 11.13 4.76 36.57
C LYS A 776 9.87 5.08 35.75
N ALA A 777 10.00 5.45 34.50
CA ALA A 777 8.86 5.76 33.63
C ALA A 777 8.10 4.50 33.25
N ILE A 778 6.78 4.60 33.30
CA ILE A 778 5.85 3.57 32.79
C ILE A 778 5.56 3.85 31.31
N VAL A 779 4.81 2.98 30.67
CA VAL A 779 4.47 3.07 29.25
C VAL A 779 2.98 2.90 28.99
N THR A 780 2.49 3.51 27.93
CA THR A 780 1.12 3.28 27.44
C THR A 780 1.01 1.97 26.65
N ASN A 781 -0.20 1.61 26.28
CA ASN A 781 -0.55 0.41 25.50
C ASN A 781 0.03 0.38 24.06
N VAL A 782 0.82 1.37 23.65
CA VAL A 782 1.62 1.33 22.42
C VAL A 782 2.95 0.58 22.60
N PHE A 783 3.25 0.20 23.84
CA PHE A 783 4.36 -0.66 24.21
C PHE A 783 3.88 -1.95 24.88
N LEU A 784 4.75 -2.94 24.87
CA LEU A 784 4.71 -4.13 25.68
C LEU A 784 5.78 -4.06 26.76
N ASN A 785 5.42 -4.27 28.02
CA ASN A 785 6.32 -4.43 29.14
C ASN A 785 6.84 -5.86 29.18
N LEU A 786 8.14 -6.03 29.23
CA LEU A 786 8.83 -7.32 29.30
C LEU A 786 9.48 -7.43 30.67
N TYR A 787 8.96 -8.31 31.53
CA TYR A 787 9.48 -8.55 32.84
C TYR A 787 10.32 -9.85 32.83
N PRO A 788 11.62 -9.80 33.19
CA PRO A 788 12.43 -10.99 33.33
C PRO A 788 11.78 -12.02 34.30
N ASN A 789 11.92 -13.31 33.99
CA ASN A 789 11.66 -14.33 35.00
C ASN A 789 12.80 -14.35 36.02
N ARG A 790 12.65 -15.16 37.08
CA ARG A 790 13.62 -15.22 38.17
C ARG A 790 15.01 -15.60 37.68
N GLU A 791 15.11 -16.54 36.76
CA GLU A 791 16.39 -17.05 36.23
C GLU A 791 17.13 -16.00 35.42
N LEU A 792 16.41 -15.27 34.58
CA LEU A 792 16.99 -14.15 33.81
C LEU A 792 17.37 -13.00 34.74
N GLU A 793 16.55 -12.66 35.73
CA GLU A 793 16.80 -11.58 36.68
C GLU A 793 18.08 -11.89 37.52
N GLU A 794 18.22 -13.11 38.01
CA GLU A 794 19.42 -13.57 38.73
C GLU A 794 20.65 -13.56 37.82
N ALA A 795 20.52 -13.96 36.52
CA ALA A 795 21.62 -13.97 35.58
C ALA A 795 22.05 -12.56 35.17
N LEU A 796 21.11 -11.63 35.07
CA LEU A 796 21.40 -10.22 34.81
C LEU A 796 22.12 -9.58 35.99
N GLY A 797 21.73 -9.92 37.23
CA GLY A 797 22.36 -9.45 38.46
C GLY A 797 22.50 -7.92 38.57
N GLY A 798 21.62 -7.16 37.96
CA GLY A 798 21.69 -5.70 37.87
C GLY A 798 22.89 -5.18 37.04
N ASN A 799 23.62 -6.07 36.36
CA ASN A 799 24.80 -5.69 35.58
C ASN A 799 24.39 -5.01 34.26
N ARG A 800 24.70 -3.72 34.12
CA ARG A 800 24.37 -2.91 32.96
C ARG A 800 24.89 -3.49 31.64
N ALA A 801 26.10 -4.02 31.62
CA ALA A 801 26.66 -4.60 30.40
C ALA A 801 25.87 -5.81 29.92
N ARG A 802 25.41 -6.70 30.85
CA ARG A 802 24.56 -7.84 30.51
C ARG A 802 23.17 -7.41 30.03
N ILE A 803 22.61 -6.36 30.62
CA ILE A 803 21.32 -5.78 30.17
C ILE A 803 21.46 -5.28 28.74
N LEU A 804 22.52 -4.55 28.39
CA LEU A 804 22.77 -4.03 27.05
C LEU A 804 23.04 -5.14 26.04
N GLU A 805 23.74 -6.19 26.44
CA GLU A 805 23.98 -7.34 25.58
C GLU A 805 22.68 -8.12 25.32
N PHE A 806 21.83 -8.27 26.34
CA PHE A 806 20.54 -8.92 26.18
C PHE A 806 19.60 -8.13 25.26
N ILE A 807 19.50 -6.80 25.42
CA ILE A 807 18.68 -5.98 24.55
C ILE A 807 19.18 -6.00 23.09
N ASN A 808 20.49 -6.05 22.90
CA ASN A 808 21.08 -6.21 21.59
C ASN A 808 20.70 -7.56 20.96
N SER A 809 20.74 -8.66 21.73
CA SER A 809 20.31 -9.98 21.25
C SER A 809 18.84 -10.02 20.85
N LEU A 810 17.97 -9.27 21.55
CA LEU A 810 16.56 -9.11 21.17
C LEU A 810 16.40 -8.34 19.87
N ASN A 811 17.18 -7.26 19.65
CA ASN A 811 17.14 -6.47 18.43
C ASN A 811 17.81 -7.14 17.22
N THR A 812 18.60 -8.19 17.44
CA THR A 812 19.20 -9.02 16.39
C THR A 812 18.35 -10.24 16.01
N ILE A 813 17.18 -10.44 16.63
CA ILE A 813 16.24 -11.49 16.23
C ILE A 813 15.87 -11.26 14.75
N PRO A 814 15.99 -12.29 13.89
CA PRO A 814 15.63 -12.16 12.48
C PRO A 814 14.20 -11.65 12.31
N ARG A 815 14.03 -10.69 11.40
CA ARG A 815 12.73 -10.10 11.08
C ARG A 815 11.63 -11.15 10.89
N ASP A 816 11.95 -12.21 10.18
CA ASP A 816 10.99 -13.26 9.84
C ASP A 816 10.48 -14.01 11.07
N CYS A 817 11.31 -14.22 12.09
CA CYS A 817 10.89 -14.83 13.36
C CYS A 817 9.85 -13.97 14.09
N VAL A 818 10.00 -12.65 14.05
CA VAL A 818 9.05 -11.71 14.67
C VAL A 818 7.77 -11.60 13.84
N LEU A 819 7.89 -11.55 12.50
CA LEU A 819 6.75 -11.48 11.60
C LEU A 819 5.87 -12.73 11.64
N GLN A 820 6.48 -13.91 11.75
CA GLN A 820 5.75 -15.19 11.90
C GLN A 820 4.93 -15.26 13.19
N ALA A 821 5.44 -14.69 14.27
CA ALA A 821 4.73 -14.67 15.55
C ALA A 821 3.62 -13.61 15.57
N GLY A 822 3.82 -12.47 14.93
CA GLY A 822 2.92 -11.31 14.94
C GLY A 822 1.81 -11.36 13.88
N ARG A 823 1.21 -10.19 13.63
CA ARG A 823 0.11 -9.97 12.67
C ARG A 823 0.50 -8.84 11.73
N ALA A 824 0.23 -9.04 10.43
CA ALA A 824 0.38 -8.01 9.43
C ALA A 824 -0.98 -7.38 9.10
N TYR A 825 -1.02 -6.06 9.01
CA TYR A 825 -2.16 -5.26 8.60
C TYR A 825 -1.83 -4.53 7.29
N GLY A 826 -2.84 -4.10 6.57
CA GLY A 826 -2.66 -3.33 5.33
C GLY A 826 -1.75 -2.10 5.53
N GLY A 827 -0.96 -1.77 4.49
CA GLY A 827 0.02 -0.67 4.53
C GLY A 827 1.28 -0.98 5.36
N GLY A 828 1.68 -2.26 5.45
CA GLY A 828 2.92 -2.68 6.10
C GLY A 828 2.97 -2.50 7.61
N LEU A 829 1.82 -2.30 8.26
CA LEU A 829 1.73 -2.18 9.70
C LEU A 829 1.76 -3.58 10.33
N HIS A 830 2.76 -3.84 11.15
CA HIS A 830 2.89 -5.07 11.93
C HIS A 830 2.54 -4.82 13.39
N LYS A 831 1.85 -5.78 13.99
CA LYS A 831 1.42 -5.76 15.38
C LYS A 831 1.74 -7.10 16.04
N ILE A 832 2.18 -7.08 17.29
CA ILE A 832 2.46 -8.28 18.03
C ILE A 832 1.79 -8.25 19.40
N GLU A 833 0.96 -9.26 19.69
CA GLU A 833 0.28 -9.38 20.97
C GLU A 833 1.21 -10.00 22.06
N PRO A 834 0.97 -9.77 23.36
CA PRO A 834 1.80 -10.31 24.43
C PRO A 834 2.07 -11.83 24.29
N LYS A 835 1.03 -12.62 24.04
CA LYS A 835 1.16 -14.08 23.87
C LYS A 835 1.90 -14.46 22.60
N GLU A 836 1.82 -13.64 21.56
CA GLU A 836 2.52 -13.86 20.30
C GLU A 836 4.01 -13.54 20.43
N LEU A 837 4.36 -12.45 21.13
CA LEU A 837 5.74 -12.10 21.40
C LEU A 837 6.45 -13.20 22.23
N LEU A 838 5.76 -13.83 23.16
CA LEU A 838 6.29 -14.93 23.96
C LEU A 838 6.70 -16.16 23.13
N GLU A 839 6.11 -16.37 21.96
CA GLU A 839 6.42 -17.49 21.07
C GLU A 839 7.57 -17.19 20.07
N VAL A 840 8.11 -15.95 20.07
CA VAL A 840 9.25 -15.59 19.22
C VAL A 840 10.49 -16.37 19.65
N ARG A 841 11.18 -16.93 18.66
CA ARG A 841 12.43 -17.69 18.87
C ARG A 841 13.62 -16.76 18.93
N MET A 842 14.55 -17.03 19.82
CA MET A 842 15.85 -16.35 19.85
C MET A 842 16.86 -17.09 18.97
N ALA A 843 17.46 -16.36 18.02
CA ALA A 843 18.48 -16.93 17.15
C ALA A 843 19.84 -17.01 17.85
N THR A 844 20.13 -16.08 18.79
CA THR A 844 21.38 -16.01 19.53
C THR A 844 21.09 -15.68 20.97
N VAL A 845 21.80 -16.34 21.89
CA VAL A 845 21.70 -16.11 23.32
C VAL A 845 23.08 -15.69 23.83
N PRO A 846 23.19 -14.66 24.68
CA PRO A 846 24.44 -14.31 25.32
C PRO A 846 25.04 -15.50 26.09
N SER A 847 26.35 -15.72 26.00
CA SER A 847 27.02 -16.88 26.57
C SER A 847 26.88 -17.00 28.09
N TRP A 848 26.77 -15.89 28.81
CA TRP A 848 26.52 -15.87 30.26
C TRP A 848 25.11 -16.35 30.63
N LEU A 849 24.17 -16.38 29.71
CA LEU A 849 22.78 -16.80 29.94
C LEU A 849 22.61 -18.31 29.71
N GLU A 850 23.44 -18.96 28.89
CA GLU A 850 23.33 -20.39 28.58
C GLU A 850 23.31 -21.29 29.82
N PRO A 851 24.11 -21.07 30.90
CA PRO A 851 24.05 -21.91 32.11
C PRO A 851 22.72 -21.81 32.87
N ALA A 852 22.06 -20.62 32.84
CA ALA A 852 20.76 -20.44 33.50
C ALA A 852 19.66 -21.18 32.75
N ILE A 853 19.68 -21.15 31.41
CA ILE A 853 18.74 -21.86 30.53
C ILE A 853 18.87 -23.38 30.68
N LYS A 854 20.09 -23.90 30.71
CA LYS A 854 20.33 -25.35 30.90
C LYS A 854 19.79 -25.87 32.22
N ARG A 855 19.82 -25.07 33.31
CA ARG A 855 19.22 -25.43 34.60
C ARG A 855 17.69 -25.53 34.52
N GLN A 856 17.05 -24.65 33.76
CA GLN A 856 15.60 -24.64 33.62
C GLN A 856 15.09 -25.84 32.80
N LEU A 857 15.80 -26.23 31.75
CA LEU A 857 15.46 -27.39 30.90
C LEU A 857 15.64 -28.74 31.62
N ILE A 858 16.44 -28.80 32.70
CA ILE A 858 16.63 -30.01 33.54
C ILE A 858 15.52 -30.11 34.59
N LEU A 859 14.83 -29.02 34.93
CA LEU A 859 13.78 -28.97 35.96
C LEU A 859 12.35 -29.15 35.39
N ILE A 860 12.18 -29.19 34.07
CA ILE A 860 10.96 -29.52 33.36
C ILE A 860 11.04 -30.94 32.78
#